data_ab7258183f47d7f907fe7230495aaefe
#
_entry.id   ab7258183f47d7f907fe7230495aaefe
#
_cell.length_a   1.000
_cell.length_b   1.000
_cell.length_c   1.000
_cell.angle_alpha   90.00
_cell.angle_beta   90.00
_cell.angle_gamma   90.00
#
_symmetry.space_group_name_H-M   'P 1'
#
loop_
_entity.id
_entity.type
_entity.pdbx_description
1 polymer ?
#
loop_
_entity_poly.entity_id
_entity_poly.type
_entity_poly.pdbx_seq_one_letter_code
_entity_poly.pdbx_strand_id
1 'polypeptide(L)'
;MTDKTSSNGSAGKCPFHHTAGGGMQNKDWWPNQLRVDLLNQHSSKSNPMEEGFDYAKAFNSLDYEALKKDLHALMTDSQEWWPADFGHYGGLMIRLAWHSAGTYRIQDGRGGGGRGQQRFAPLNSWPDNVSLDKARRLLWPIKQKYGNKISWADLYILVGNVALESMGFKTIGFAGGRTDTWEPDHDVYWGAEGEWLATSDKPDSRYSGDRDLENPLAAVQMGLIYVNPEGPDGNPDPVAAAKDIRETFARMAMNDEETVALIAGGHTFGKTHGAGDPTLLSEDPEAAPMEAQGLGWFSKHGTGKGPDTITGGPEVIWSQTPTKWSNHFFDNLFKYEWELTKSPAGAYQWVAKDADATVPDAYDANKKHRPTMLTTDLSLKFDPVYEKISRRFYENPDEFADAFAKAWFKLTHRDMGPRSRYLGPEVPKEVFEWQDPIPEVDHTLVSDQDVSSLKAKVLASDLSIAELVYTAWSSAATFRGSDKRGGANGARIRLEPQKSWEVNQPEQLAKVLKELEGIQSVFNAAGGAKISLADLIVLAGCAGVEQAAKNAGFDITVPFDPGRMDALAEQTDVDSFEPLEPVADGFRNYLKSQVPVSAEALLIDKAQLLTLSAPEMTVLIGGMRMLGANFGGTNYGVFTGKENTLSNDFFVNLLDMGVEWKKSGDIYEGYDRETNEKKWRATRVDLVFGSNAVLRAIAEVYGSADAQEKFVKDFVAAWAKVMNLDRYDLA
;
A
#
# COMPACT_ATOMS: atom_id res chain seq x y z
N MET A 1 33.47 -3.74 45.79
CA MET A 1 33.86 -4.69 44.72
C MET A 1 32.82 -5.79 44.71
N THR A 2 31.78 -5.68 43.92
CA THR A 2 30.82 -6.73 43.63
C THR A 2 30.56 -6.70 42.14
N ASP A 3 31.13 -7.71 41.55
CA ASP A 3 31.04 -8.00 40.13
C ASP A 3 29.56 -8.30 39.77
N LYS A 4 28.97 -7.47 38.92
CA LYS A 4 27.74 -7.82 38.26
C LYS A 4 28.08 -8.49 36.94
N THR A 5 28.22 -9.77 36.96
CA THR A 5 28.17 -10.58 35.76
C THR A 5 26.78 -10.47 35.15
N SER A 6 26.68 -9.80 34.03
CA SER A 6 25.53 -9.83 33.14
C SER A 6 25.35 -11.28 32.67
N SER A 7 24.34 -11.96 33.18
CA SER A 7 23.88 -13.19 32.60
C SER A 7 23.21 -12.90 31.25
N ASN A 8 23.97 -12.99 30.17
CA ASN A 8 23.41 -13.29 28.87
C ASN A 8 22.74 -14.67 28.98
N GLY A 9 21.45 -14.63 29.24
CA GLY A 9 20.61 -15.81 29.08
C GLY A 9 20.63 -16.21 27.62
N SER A 10 21.55 -17.10 27.25
CA SER A 10 21.35 -17.91 26.07
C SER A 10 20.06 -18.67 26.31
N ALA A 11 18.95 -18.20 25.72
CA ALA A 11 17.75 -19.01 25.58
C ALA A 11 18.23 -20.37 25.01
N GLY A 12 18.16 -21.40 25.80
CA GLY A 12 18.59 -22.73 25.43
C GLY A 12 17.92 -23.08 24.12
N LYS A 13 18.71 -23.28 23.07
CA LYS A 13 18.18 -23.69 21.77
C LYS A 13 17.46 -25.01 22.02
N CYS A 14 16.13 -24.95 22.08
CA CYS A 14 15.30 -26.14 22.14
C CYS A 14 15.69 -27.00 20.93
N PRO A 15 16.07 -28.28 21.11
CA PRO A 15 16.46 -29.15 20.00
C PRO A 15 15.36 -29.31 18.94
N PHE A 16 14.15 -28.87 19.23
CA PHE A 16 12.97 -28.98 18.38
C PHE A 16 12.65 -27.66 17.61
N HIS A 17 13.47 -26.61 17.70
CA HIS A 17 13.32 -25.42 16.87
C HIS A 17 13.68 -25.63 15.38
N HIS A 18 14.19 -26.80 15.04
CA HIS A 18 14.37 -27.19 13.65
C HIS A 18 13.25 -28.16 13.25
N THR A 19 12.19 -27.64 12.66
CA THR A 19 11.26 -28.47 11.91
C THR A 19 12.05 -29.22 10.82
N ALA A 20 11.73 -30.48 10.60
CA ALA A 20 12.32 -31.22 9.48
C ALA A 20 12.11 -30.44 8.18
N GLY A 21 13.19 -30.05 7.53
CA GLY A 21 13.15 -29.13 6.37
C GLY A 21 13.40 -27.67 6.68
N GLY A 22 13.40 -27.25 7.96
CA GLY A 22 13.81 -25.91 8.38
C GLY A 22 15.33 -25.82 8.50
N GLY A 23 16.03 -25.64 7.39
CA GLY A 23 17.45 -25.29 7.42
C GLY A 23 17.65 -23.94 8.08
N MET A 24 18.84 -23.65 8.59
CA MET A 24 19.20 -22.31 9.06
C MET A 24 19.03 -21.34 7.90
N GLN A 25 18.23 -20.30 8.12
CA GLN A 25 18.02 -19.29 7.11
C GLN A 25 19.25 -18.39 7.02
N ASN A 26 19.56 -17.91 5.83
CA ASN A 26 20.68 -17.00 5.64
C ASN A 26 20.59 -15.73 6.51
N LYS A 27 19.38 -15.25 6.84
CA LYS A 27 19.16 -14.15 7.79
C LYS A 27 19.73 -14.42 9.18
N ASP A 28 19.87 -15.69 9.58
CA ASP A 28 20.46 -16.09 10.87
C ASP A 28 21.98 -15.94 10.86
N TRP A 29 22.59 -15.96 9.67
CA TRP A 29 24.02 -15.84 9.44
C TRP A 29 24.44 -14.45 8.94
N TRP A 30 23.53 -13.80 8.21
CA TRP A 30 23.83 -12.60 7.44
C TRP A 30 22.67 -11.60 7.58
N PRO A 31 22.67 -10.73 8.60
CA PRO A 31 21.55 -9.84 8.90
C PRO A 31 21.20 -8.87 7.76
N ASN A 32 22.13 -8.60 6.84
CA ASN A 32 21.94 -7.68 5.72
C ASN A 32 21.73 -8.40 4.38
N GLN A 33 21.18 -9.61 4.38
CA GLN A 33 20.95 -10.33 3.15
C GLN A 33 19.79 -9.76 2.35
N LEU A 34 19.95 -9.78 1.00
CA LEU A 34 18.91 -9.35 0.08
C LEU A 34 17.63 -10.20 0.24
N ARG A 35 16.50 -9.54 0.46
CA ARG A 35 15.20 -10.16 0.75
C ARG A 35 14.48 -10.65 -0.52
N VAL A 36 15.11 -11.54 -1.29
CA VAL A 36 14.51 -12.16 -2.49
C VAL A 36 13.26 -12.98 -2.16
N ASP A 37 13.12 -13.41 -0.91
CA ASP A 37 11.94 -14.11 -0.39
C ASP A 37 10.64 -13.32 -0.55
N LEU A 38 10.70 -11.98 -0.53
CA LEU A 38 9.52 -11.11 -0.73
C LEU A 38 8.83 -11.34 -2.08
N LEU A 39 9.56 -11.79 -3.09
CA LEU A 39 9.01 -12.10 -4.41
C LEU A 39 8.23 -13.43 -4.46
N ASN A 40 8.19 -14.17 -3.36
CA ASN A 40 7.46 -15.42 -3.23
C ASN A 40 6.25 -15.33 -2.29
N GLN A 41 6.04 -14.18 -1.63
CA GLN A 41 4.88 -14.01 -0.75
C GLN A 41 3.57 -14.08 -1.53
N HIS A 42 2.49 -14.49 -0.87
CA HIS A 42 1.16 -14.66 -1.45
C HIS A 42 1.15 -15.58 -2.68
N SER A 43 2.01 -16.61 -2.67
CA SER A 43 2.06 -17.58 -3.76
C SER A 43 0.76 -18.38 -3.85
N SER A 44 0.47 -18.94 -5.04
CA SER A 44 -0.69 -19.83 -5.23
C SER A 44 -0.65 -21.06 -4.32
N LYS A 45 0.52 -21.45 -3.81
CA LYS A 45 0.68 -22.58 -2.89
C LYS A 45 0.18 -22.29 -1.48
N SER A 46 0.20 -21.03 -1.04
CA SER A 46 -0.35 -20.60 0.26
C SER A 46 -1.84 -20.22 0.18
N ASN A 47 -2.40 -20.12 -1.03
CA ASN A 47 -3.80 -19.79 -1.23
C ASN A 47 -4.68 -21.05 -1.04
N PRO A 48 -5.58 -21.10 -0.03
CA PRO A 48 -6.46 -22.25 0.21
C PRO A 48 -7.68 -22.29 -0.70
N MET A 49 -7.87 -21.29 -1.57
CA MET A 49 -9.00 -21.25 -2.50
C MET A 49 -8.77 -22.21 -3.68
N GLU A 50 -9.85 -22.68 -4.29
CA GLU A 50 -9.79 -23.55 -5.45
C GLU A 50 -9.08 -22.85 -6.61
N GLU A 51 -8.40 -23.64 -7.46
CA GLU A 51 -7.78 -23.13 -8.68
C GLU A 51 -8.85 -22.48 -9.58
N GLY A 52 -8.62 -21.23 -10.00
CA GLY A 52 -9.58 -20.46 -10.77
C GLY A 52 -10.68 -19.79 -9.95
N PHE A 53 -10.60 -19.76 -8.62
CA PHE A 53 -11.53 -18.98 -7.81
C PHE A 53 -11.51 -17.50 -8.21
N ASP A 54 -12.69 -16.98 -8.58
CA ASP A 54 -12.90 -15.61 -9.00
C ASP A 54 -13.76 -14.89 -7.95
N TYR A 55 -13.12 -14.01 -7.20
CA TYR A 55 -13.80 -13.27 -6.13
C TYR A 55 -14.87 -12.31 -6.68
N ALA A 56 -14.67 -11.70 -7.84
CA ALA A 56 -15.67 -10.82 -8.43
C ALA A 56 -16.98 -11.57 -8.76
N LYS A 57 -16.86 -12.79 -9.32
CA LYS A 57 -18.02 -13.66 -9.53
C LYS A 57 -18.67 -14.09 -8.22
N ALA A 58 -17.87 -14.45 -7.22
CA ALA A 58 -18.37 -14.84 -5.91
C ALA A 58 -19.14 -13.67 -5.25
N PHE A 59 -18.56 -12.47 -5.23
CA PHE A 59 -19.18 -11.27 -4.68
C PHE A 59 -20.47 -10.89 -5.43
N ASN A 60 -20.49 -10.96 -6.75
CA ASN A 60 -21.67 -10.67 -7.55
C ASN A 60 -22.82 -11.68 -7.34
N SER A 61 -22.53 -12.85 -6.75
CA SER A 61 -23.54 -13.85 -6.34
C SER A 61 -24.07 -13.64 -4.91
N LEU A 62 -23.57 -12.63 -4.19
CA LEU A 62 -23.93 -12.32 -2.82
C LEU A 62 -25.33 -11.71 -2.76
N ASP A 63 -26.15 -12.16 -1.82
CA ASP A 63 -27.34 -11.42 -1.41
C ASP A 63 -26.92 -10.24 -0.52
N TYR A 64 -26.59 -9.13 -1.18
CA TYR A 64 -26.02 -7.94 -0.53
C TYR A 64 -26.99 -7.31 0.48
N GLU A 65 -28.29 -7.27 0.15
CA GLU A 65 -29.30 -6.70 1.06
C GLU A 65 -29.49 -7.56 2.31
N ALA A 66 -29.47 -8.88 2.16
CA ALA A 66 -29.51 -9.78 3.31
C ALA A 66 -28.26 -9.62 4.20
N LEU A 67 -27.07 -9.47 3.62
CA LEU A 67 -25.85 -9.20 4.37
C LEU A 67 -25.96 -7.89 5.14
N LYS A 68 -26.36 -6.80 4.51
CA LYS A 68 -26.55 -5.51 5.19
C LYS A 68 -27.56 -5.60 6.33
N LYS A 69 -28.66 -6.31 6.13
CA LYS A 69 -29.65 -6.53 7.18
C LYS A 69 -29.07 -7.26 8.38
N ASP A 70 -28.26 -8.30 8.16
CA ASP A 70 -27.62 -9.03 9.25
C ASP A 70 -26.58 -8.15 9.98
N LEU A 71 -25.84 -7.33 9.26
CA LEU A 71 -24.91 -6.36 9.86
C LEU A 71 -25.65 -5.28 10.67
N HIS A 72 -26.78 -4.77 10.17
CA HIS A 72 -27.61 -3.86 10.95
C HIS A 72 -28.15 -4.50 12.24
N ALA A 73 -28.58 -5.76 12.18
CA ALA A 73 -29.04 -6.49 13.35
C ALA A 73 -27.91 -6.66 14.39
N LEU A 74 -26.69 -6.96 13.94
CA LEU A 74 -25.52 -7.08 14.81
C LEU A 74 -25.28 -5.79 15.63
N MET A 75 -25.54 -4.61 15.07
CA MET A 75 -25.19 -3.34 15.75
C MET A 75 -25.83 -3.22 17.13
N THR A 76 -27.01 -3.77 17.33
CA THR A 76 -27.77 -3.68 18.62
C THR A 76 -27.93 -5.03 19.32
N ASP A 77 -27.39 -6.11 18.78
CA ASP A 77 -27.38 -7.44 19.41
C ASP A 77 -26.18 -7.59 20.38
N SER A 78 -26.28 -6.89 21.51
CA SER A 78 -25.21 -6.84 22.52
C SER A 78 -24.97 -8.20 23.16
N GLN A 79 -23.77 -8.72 23.02
CA GLN A 79 -23.37 -10.04 23.52
C GLN A 79 -22.87 -9.95 24.97
N GLU A 80 -23.27 -10.90 25.83
CA GLU A 80 -22.86 -10.94 27.24
C GLU A 80 -21.33 -11.10 27.38
N TRP A 81 -20.70 -11.83 26.47
CA TRP A 81 -19.25 -12.05 26.53
C TRP A 81 -18.45 -10.79 26.14
N TRP A 82 -19.04 -9.86 25.38
CA TRP A 82 -18.49 -8.55 25.01
C TRP A 82 -19.61 -7.52 24.83
N PRO A 83 -20.07 -6.87 25.92
CA PRO A 83 -21.19 -5.94 25.85
C PRO A 83 -20.88 -4.71 25.01
N ALA A 84 -21.91 -4.23 24.29
CA ALA A 84 -21.81 -3.04 23.45
C ALA A 84 -21.89 -1.75 24.29
N ASP A 85 -20.99 -0.79 24.03
CA ASP A 85 -21.07 0.56 24.59
C ASP A 85 -22.38 1.23 24.18
N PHE A 86 -23.07 1.82 25.11
CA PHE A 86 -24.39 2.47 24.88
C PHE A 86 -25.40 1.52 24.19
N GLY A 87 -25.22 0.20 24.30
CA GLY A 87 -26.05 -0.81 23.65
C GLY A 87 -25.89 -0.91 22.11
N HIS A 88 -24.79 -0.37 21.56
CA HIS A 88 -24.58 -0.31 20.12
C HIS A 88 -23.12 -0.52 19.72
N TYR A 89 -22.82 -1.51 18.87
CA TYR A 89 -21.44 -1.81 18.41
C TYR A 89 -20.88 -0.81 17.40
N GLY A 90 -21.62 0.20 16.98
CA GLY A 90 -21.20 1.11 15.89
C GLY A 90 -19.84 1.73 16.08
N GLY A 91 -19.52 2.25 17.28
CA GLY A 91 -18.20 2.81 17.54
C GLY A 91 -17.07 1.80 17.39
N LEU A 92 -17.27 0.56 17.85
CA LEU A 92 -16.30 -0.53 17.70
C LEU A 92 -16.10 -0.92 16.22
N MET A 93 -17.16 -0.97 15.42
CA MET A 93 -17.10 -1.38 14.02
C MET A 93 -16.55 -0.26 13.12
N ILE A 94 -16.83 1.01 13.41
CA ILE A 94 -16.16 2.15 12.76
C ILE A 94 -14.65 2.07 13.01
N ARG A 95 -14.26 1.83 14.28
CA ARG A 95 -12.85 1.69 14.63
C ARG A 95 -12.18 0.51 13.91
N LEU A 96 -12.86 -0.64 13.76
CA LEU A 96 -12.34 -1.76 12.99
C LEU A 96 -12.07 -1.38 11.53
N ALA A 97 -13.01 -0.72 10.86
CA ALA A 97 -12.86 -0.27 9.48
C ALA A 97 -11.75 0.79 9.35
N TRP A 98 -11.70 1.76 10.25
CA TRP A 98 -10.67 2.78 10.29
C TRP A 98 -9.28 2.19 10.47
N HIS A 99 -9.08 1.30 11.45
CA HIS A 99 -7.78 0.67 11.72
C HIS A 99 -7.38 -0.35 10.67
N SER A 100 -8.32 -0.82 9.83
CA SER A 100 -7.99 -1.59 8.63
C SER A 100 -7.47 -0.69 7.50
N ALA A 101 -8.14 0.44 7.25
CA ALA A 101 -7.84 1.35 6.16
C ALA A 101 -6.69 2.33 6.48
N GLY A 102 -6.59 2.79 7.73
CA GLY A 102 -5.65 3.84 8.16
C GLY A 102 -4.17 3.45 8.20
N THR A 103 -3.84 2.21 7.87
CA THR A 103 -2.45 1.77 7.65
C THR A 103 -1.93 2.09 6.25
N TYR A 104 -2.78 2.59 5.34
CA TYR A 104 -2.38 2.98 3.99
C TYR A 104 -1.34 4.11 4.01
N ARG A 105 -0.36 4.04 3.12
CA ARG A 105 0.66 5.07 2.91
C ARG A 105 0.85 5.34 1.44
N ILE A 106 0.78 6.64 1.09
CA ILE A 106 0.85 7.09 -0.29
C ILE A 106 2.23 6.86 -0.92
N GLN A 107 3.30 6.84 -0.12
CA GLN A 107 4.68 6.76 -0.59
C GLN A 107 4.98 5.46 -1.35
N ASP A 108 4.45 4.33 -0.89
CA ASP A 108 4.63 3.02 -1.51
C ASP A 108 3.31 2.27 -1.78
N GLY A 109 2.17 2.88 -1.43
CA GLY A 109 0.84 2.30 -1.60
C GLY A 109 0.54 1.09 -0.73
N ARG A 110 1.44 0.74 0.21
CA ARG A 110 1.28 -0.41 1.10
C ARG A 110 0.40 -0.07 2.29
N GLY A 111 0.03 -1.08 3.06
CA GLY A 111 -0.99 -0.97 4.08
C GLY A 111 -2.39 -0.93 3.49
N GLY A 112 -3.34 -0.33 4.24
CA GLY A 112 -4.74 -0.19 3.83
C GLY A 112 -5.61 -1.41 4.09
N GLY A 113 -6.88 -1.29 3.70
CA GLY A 113 -7.92 -2.31 3.93
C GLY A 113 -7.96 -3.42 2.89
N GLY A 114 -7.12 -3.37 1.86
CA GLY A 114 -7.27 -4.12 0.62
C GLY A 114 -7.11 -5.64 0.71
N ARG A 115 -6.54 -6.18 1.81
CA ARG A 115 -6.16 -7.61 1.92
C ARG A 115 -6.59 -8.27 3.22
N GLY A 116 -7.29 -7.57 4.11
CA GLY A 116 -7.72 -8.10 5.41
C GLY A 116 -6.56 -8.38 6.38
N GLN A 117 -5.50 -7.60 6.32
CA GLN A 117 -4.25 -7.79 7.07
C GLN A 117 -4.39 -7.66 8.59
N GLN A 118 -5.47 -7.05 9.09
CA GLN A 118 -5.78 -7.04 10.52
C GLN A 118 -5.94 -8.43 11.17
N ARG A 119 -6.01 -9.49 10.37
CA ARG A 119 -6.02 -10.88 10.87
C ARG A 119 -4.65 -11.39 11.30
N PHE A 120 -3.58 -10.73 10.89
CA PHE A 120 -2.19 -11.20 10.98
C PHE A 120 -1.31 -10.28 11.81
N ALA A 121 -0.26 -10.85 12.38
CA ALA A 121 0.81 -10.08 12.99
C ALA A 121 1.51 -9.17 11.93
N PRO A 122 1.99 -7.97 12.32
CA PRO A 122 1.90 -7.40 13.67
C PRO A 122 0.57 -6.71 13.97
N LEU A 123 -0.27 -6.45 12.96
CA LEU A 123 -1.46 -5.60 13.07
C LEU A 123 -2.49 -6.14 14.07
N ASN A 124 -2.71 -7.45 14.11
CA ASN A 124 -3.66 -8.05 15.05
C ASN A 124 -3.22 -7.93 16.52
N SER A 125 -1.95 -7.58 16.76
CA SER A 125 -1.35 -7.53 18.11
C SER A 125 -0.78 -6.14 18.47
N TRP A 126 -1.01 -5.13 17.65
CA TRP A 126 -0.66 -3.77 18.02
C TRP A 126 -1.53 -3.28 19.20
N PRO A 127 -0.95 -2.58 20.20
CA PRO A 127 -1.71 -2.00 21.30
C PRO A 127 -2.83 -1.05 20.86
N ASP A 128 -2.65 -0.32 19.75
CA ASP A 128 -3.69 0.52 19.17
C ASP A 128 -4.90 -0.28 18.63
N ASN A 129 -4.71 -1.58 18.40
CA ASN A 129 -5.75 -2.51 17.94
C ASN A 129 -6.37 -3.35 19.09
N VAL A 130 -6.13 -2.99 20.35
CA VAL A 130 -6.74 -3.66 21.51
C VAL A 130 -8.25 -3.77 21.33
N SER A 131 -8.79 -4.96 21.58
CA SER A 131 -10.21 -5.32 21.46
C SER A 131 -10.77 -5.41 20.03
N LEU A 132 -10.00 -5.17 18.97
CA LEU A 132 -10.46 -5.42 17.59
C LEU A 132 -10.50 -6.91 17.26
N ASP A 133 -9.79 -7.76 17.97
CA ASP A 133 -9.96 -9.21 17.97
C ASP A 133 -11.41 -9.62 18.33
N LYS A 134 -12.03 -8.93 19.29
CA LYS A 134 -13.45 -9.13 19.67
C LYS A 134 -14.38 -8.66 18.54
N ALA A 135 -14.09 -7.53 17.90
CA ALA A 135 -14.86 -7.07 16.74
C ALA A 135 -14.87 -8.14 15.61
N ARG A 136 -13.69 -8.69 15.28
CA ARG A 136 -13.59 -9.78 14.30
C ARG A 136 -14.38 -11.02 14.72
N ARG A 137 -14.36 -11.36 16.01
CA ARG A 137 -15.11 -12.52 16.53
C ARG A 137 -16.63 -12.28 16.51
N LEU A 138 -17.10 -11.06 16.75
CA LEU A 138 -18.51 -10.67 16.59
C LEU A 138 -18.97 -10.81 15.13
N LEU A 139 -18.10 -10.56 14.16
CA LEU A 139 -18.40 -10.70 12.73
C LEU A 139 -18.37 -12.14 12.24
N TRP A 140 -17.75 -13.08 12.97
CA TRP A 140 -17.56 -14.46 12.49
C TRP A 140 -18.86 -15.17 12.10
N PRO A 141 -19.99 -15.10 12.85
CA PRO A 141 -21.23 -15.74 12.44
C PRO A 141 -21.76 -15.25 11.08
N ILE A 142 -21.57 -13.95 10.78
CA ILE A 142 -21.95 -13.36 9.50
C ILE A 142 -20.99 -13.85 8.42
N LYS A 143 -19.69 -13.77 8.63
CA LYS A 143 -18.67 -14.28 7.70
C LYS A 143 -18.90 -15.77 7.39
N GLN A 144 -19.22 -16.57 8.41
CA GLN A 144 -19.54 -18.00 8.26
C GLN A 144 -20.79 -18.21 7.38
N LYS A 145 -21.83 -17.41 7.57
CA LYS A 145 -23.09 -17.50 6.81
C LYS A 145 -22.89 -17.19 5.32
N TYR A 146 -22.12 -16.16 5.00
CA TYR A 146 -21.91 -15.71 3.61
C TYR A 146 -20.67 -16.32 2.94
N GLY A 147 -19.78 -16.94 3.71
CA GLY A 147 -18.63 -17.69 3.22
C GLY A 147 -17.70 -16.88 2.34
N ASN A 148 -17.30 -17.46 1.21
CA ASN A 148 -16.34 -16.85 0.27
C ASN A 148 -16.96 -15.78 -0.65
N LYS A 149 -18.26 -15.53 -0.54
CA LYS A 149 -18.94 -14.45 -1.28
C LYS A 149 -18.60 -13.06 -0.78
N ILE A 150 -18.07 -12.96 0.44
CA ILE A 150 -17.55 -11.71 1.03
C ILE A 150 -16.19 -12.00 1.64
N SER A 151 -15.15 -11.26 1.23
CA SER A 151 -13.83 -11.32 1.88
C SER A 151 -13.87 -10.69 3.27
N TRP A 152 -12.90 -11.01 4.12
CA TRP A 152 -12.70 -10.26 5.36
C TRP A 152 -12.36 -8.78 5.08
N ALA A 153 -11.56 -8.54 4.05
CA ALA A 153 -11.19 -7.18 3.66
C ALA A 153 -12.42 -6.32 3.34
N ASP A 154 -13.33 -6.83 2.50
CA ASP A 154 -14.58 -6.12 2.20
C ASP A 154 -15.53 -6.04 3.40
N LEU A 155 -15.60 -7.09 4.22
CA LEU A 155 -16.47 -7.14 5.39
C LEU A 155 -16.07 -6.10 6.45
N TYR A 156 -14.77 -5.88 6.67
CA TYR A 156 -14.29 -4.86 7.62
C TYR A 156 -14.68 -3.45 7.22
N ILE A 157 -14.66 -3.15 5.93
CA ILE A 157 -15.04 -1.84 5.43
C ILE A 157 -16.57 -1.69 5.39
N LEU A 158 -17.28 -2.71 4.90
CA LEU A 158 -18.74 -2.68 4.84
C LEU A 158 -19.38 -2.52 6.21
N VAL A 159 -18.86 -3.21 7.24
CA VAL A 159 -19.42 -3.09 8.59
C VAL A 159 -19.23 -1.69 9.17
N GLY A 160 -18.13 -1.00 8.81
CA GLY A 160 -17.95 0.41 9.17
C GLY A 160 -18.99 1.33 8.55
N ASN A 161 -19.30 1.13 7.26
CA ASN A 161 -20.38 1.86 6.58
C ASN A 161 -21.74 1.58 7.23
N VAL A 162 -22.08 0.31 7.44
CA VAL A 162 -23.34 -0.07 8.10
C VAL A 162 -23.44 0.50 9.52
N ALA A 163 -22.33 0.56 10.25
CA ALA A 163 -22.28 1.19 11.55
C ALA A 163 -22.65 2.68 11.49
N LEU A 164 -22.04 3.44 10.57
CA LEU A 164 -22.37 4.84 10.32
C LEU A 164 -23.84 5.04 9.96
N GLU A 165 -24.35 4.23 9.02
CA GLU A 165 -25.73 4.28 8.54
C GLU A 165 -26.73 3.96 9.67
N SER A 166 -26.44 2.94 10.48
CA SER A 166 -27.29 2.53 11.60
C SER A 166 -27.42 3.62 12.69
N MET A 167 -26.45 4.51 12.76
CA MET A 167 -26.43 5.67 13.65
C MET A 167 -26.90 6.97 12.98
N GLY A 168 -27.50 6.86 11.79
CA GLY A 168 -28.17 7.96 11.08
C GLY A 168 -27.24 8.81 10.21
N PHE A 169 -26.00 8.41 9.96
CA PHE A 169 -25.13 9.06 9.00
C PHE A 169 -25.36 8.52 7.60
N LYS A 170 -25.37 9.39 6.61
CA LYS A 170 -25.52 9.00 5.20
C LYS A 170 -24.13 8.89 4.55
N THR A 171 -23.66 7.67 4.29
CA THR A 171 -22.46 7.43 3.51
C THR A 171 -22.68 7.75 2.03
N ILE A 172 -21.62 7.95 1.25
CA ILE A 172 -21.75 8.11 -0.21
C ILE A 172 -21.83 6.77 -0.94
N GLY A 173 -21.57 5.67 -0.26
CA GLY A 173 -21.67 4.32 -0.79
C GLY A 173 -20.53 3.40 -0.34
N PHE A 174 -20.49 2.23 -0.98
CA PHE A 174 -19.50 1.18 -0.75
C PHE A 174 -19.15 0.49 -2.07
N ALA A 175 -17.89 0.16 -2.24
CA ALA A 175 -17.44 -0.74 -3.30
C ALA A 175 -16.75 -1.97 -2.68
N GLY A 176 -17.18 -3.16 -3.11
CA GLY A 176 -16.46 -4.41 -2.90
C GLY A 176 -15.37 -4.62 -3.95
N GLY A 177 -14.64 -5.71 -3.84
CA GLY A 177 -13.57 -6.09 -4.77
C GLY A 177 -12.20 -6.27 -4.11
N ARG A 178 -12.12 -6.17 -2.76
CA ARG A 178 -10.91 -6.47 -1.99
C ARG A 178 -10.80 -7.97 -1.79
N THR A 179 -9.68 -8.55 -2.17
CA THR A 179 -9.42 -9.99 -2.00
C THR A 179 -8.59 -10.25 -0.75
N ASP A 180 -8.95 -11.29 -0.01
CA ASP A 180 -8.16 -11.72 1.14
C ASP A 180 -6.80 -12.29 0.72
N THR A 181 -5.81 -12.11 1.58
CA THR A 181 -4.55 -12.88 1.59
C THR A 181 -4.52 -13.85 2.77
N TRP A 182 -3.58 -14.81 2.75
CA TRP A 182 -3.55 -15.93 3.69
C TRP A 182 -2.28 -15.96 4.54
N GLU A 183 -1.50 -14.89 4.43
CA GLU A 183 -0.27 -14.66 5.18
C GLU A 183 -0.05 -13.15 5.38
N PRO A 184 0.79 -12.72 6.34
CA PRO A 184 1.15 -11.31 6.52
C PRO A 184 1.84 -10.73 5.30
N ASP A 185 1.68 -9.43 5.08
CA ASP A 185 2.46 -8.67 4.10
C ASP A 185 3.87 -8.43 4.64
N HIS A 186 4.84 -9.27 4.26
CA HIS A 186 6.23 -9.20 4.74
C HIS A 186 7.04 -8.06 4.08
N ASP A 187 6.53 -7.44 3.04
CA ASP A 187 7.11 -6.30 2.34
C ASP A 187 6.79 -4.97 3.02
N VAL A 188 5.91 -4.95 4.00
CA VAL A 188 5.53 -3.71 4.70
C VAL A 188 6.52 -3.41 5.81
N TYR A 189 7.24 -2.29 5.67
CA TYR A 189 8.09 -1.75 6.73
C TYR A 189 7.26 -0.92 7.71
N TRP A 190 7.30 -1.28 9.00
CA TRP A 190 6.51 -0.66 10.06
C TRP A 190 7.31 0.28 10.97
N GLY A 191 8.59 0.50 10.68
CA GLY A 191 9.50 1.31 11.46
C GLY A 191 10.50 0.51 12.28
N ALA A 192 11.53 1.21 12.78
CA ALA A 192 12.65 0.62 13.51
C ALA A 192 12.38 0.41 15.00
N GLU A 193 11.45 1.18 15.59
CA GLU A 193 11.20 1.13 17.02
C GLU A 193 10.53 -0.17 17.44
N GLY A 194 11.10 -0.83 18.46
CA GLY A 194 10.51 -2.00 19.10
C GLY A 194 9.54 -1.65 20.24
N GLU A 195 9.39 -0.37 20.57
CA GLU A 195 8.57 0.10 21.67
C GLU A 195 7.33 0.83 21.19
N TRP A 196 6.21 0.53 21.79
CA TRP A 196 4.90 1.09 21.51
C TRP A 196 4.86 2.62 21.56
N LEU A 197 5.34 3.22 22.66
CA LEU A 197 5.41 4.66 22.85
C LEU A 197 6.87 5.14 22.87
N ALA A 198 7.64 4.79 21.86
CA ALA A 198 9.00 5.27 21.74
C ALA A 198 9.03 6.79 21.52
N THR A 199 9.92 7.47 22.24
CA THR A 199 10.08 8.94 22.15
C THR A 199 11.01 9.33 21.03
N SER A 200 10.84 10.56 20.50
CA SER A 200 11.63 11.08 19.37
C SER A 200 13.12 11.28 19.64
N ASP A 201 13.54 11.28 20.91
CA ASP A 201 14.95 11.45 21.34
C ASP A 201 15.73 10.14 21.44
N LYS A 202 15.08 8.99 21.20
CA LYS A 202 15.75 7.68 21.22
C LYS A 202 16.61 7.47 19.97
N PRO A 203 17.77 6.79 20.10
CA PRO A 203 18.50 6.28 18.94
C PRO A 203 17.59 5.38 18.09
N ASP A 204 17.74 5.44 16.78
CA ASP A 204 16.93 4.68 15.81
C ASP A 204 15.43 5.01 15.86
N SER A 205 15.08 6.20 16.36
CA SER A 205 13.71 6.72 16.28
C SER A 205 13.26 6.91 14.82
N ARG A 206 11.96 6.91 14.62
CA ARG A 206 11.29 7.17 13.31
C ARG A 206 11.43 8.61 12.83
N TYR A 207 11.99 9.49 13.67
CA TYR A 207 12.16 10.91 13.38
C TYR A 207 13.59 11.26 13.02
N SER A 208 13.74 12.25 12.14
CA SER A 208 14.99 12.94 11.84
C SER A 208 14.87 14.45 12.11
N GLY A 209 15.93 15.09 12.60
CA GLY A 209 15.97 16.54 12.81
C GLY A 209 14.79 17.06 13.66
N ASP A 210 14.01 17.97 13.10
CA ASP A 210 12.86 18.63 13.74
C ASP A 210 11.55 17.78 13.73
N ARG A 211 11.62 16.51 14.03
CA ARG A 211 10.50 15.57 13.99
C ARG A 211 9.93 15.31 12.58
N ASP A 212 10.79 15.16 11.59
CA ASP A 212 10.37 14.63 10.30
C ASP A 212 10.21 13.13 10.41
N LEU A 213 8.98 12.64 10.17
CA LEU A 213 8.67 11.22 10.22
C LEU A 213 9.36 10.49 9.07
N GLU A 214 10.01 9.36 9.37
CA GLU A 214 10.66 8.52 8.37
C GLU A 214 9.70 8.11 7.24
N ASN A 215 10.13 8.24 6.00
CA ASN A 215 9.40 7.69 4.86
C ASN A 215 9.62 6.16 4.77
N PRO A 216 8.60 5.37 4.45
CA PRO A 216 7.23 5.70 4.03
C PRO A 216 6.18 5.68 5.15
N LEU A 217 6.57 5.73 6.42
CA LEU A 217 5.69 5.50 7.56
C LEU A 217 4.49 6.46 7.58
N ALA A 218 3.29 5.92 7.86
CA ALA A 218 2.06 6.68 8.06
C ALA A 218 1.75 6.92 9.55
N ALA A 219 2.37 6.20 10.47
CA ALA A 219 2.17 6.33 11.90
C ALA A 219 3.39 6.94 12.58
N VAL A 220 3.18 7.90 13.47
CA VAL A 220 4.26 8.60 14.18
C VAL A 220 4.93 7.75 15.25
N GLN A 221 4.24 6.75 15.78
CA GLN A 221 4.78 5.82 16.78
C GLN A 221 4.44 4.38 16.41
N MET A 222 5.27 3.45 16.86
CA MET A 222 5.05 2.03 16.60
C MET A 222 3.72 1.58 17.17
N GLY A 223 2.88 0.94 16.34
CA GLY A 223 1.57 0.45 16.73
C GLY A 223 0.46 1.51 16.88
N LEU A 224 0.75 2.79 16.65
CA LEU A 224 -0.25 3.84 16.50
C LEU A 224 -0.53 4.06 15.01
N ILE A 225 -1.81 3.98 14.63
CA ILE A 225 -2.23 4.12 13.23
C ILE A 225 -1.98 5.55 12.73
N TYR A 226 -2.08 6.54 13.61
CA TYR A 226 -1.89 7.95 13.27
C TYR A 226 -1.06 8.71 14.32
N VAL A 227 -1.59 9.04 15.51
CA VAL A 227 -0.88 9.88 16.51
C VAL A 227 -1.14 9.44 17.93
N ASN A 228 -0.25 9.84 18.85
CA ASN A 228 -0.47 9.64 20.28
C ASN A 228 -1.62 10.57 20.76
N PRO A 229 -2.73 10.02 21.29
CA PRO A 229 -3.87 10.81 21.75
C PRO A 229 -3.56 11.75 22.94
N GLU A 230 -2.49 11.47 23.67
CA GLU A 230 -2.01 12.31 24.76
C GLU A 230 -1.17 13.51 24.29
N GLY A 231 -0.79 13.53 23.00
CA GLY A 231 0.12 14.50 22.38
C GLY A 231 1.49 13.91 22.08
N PRO A 232 2.36 14.66 21.38
CA PRO A 232 3.69 14.22 20.97
C PRO A 232 4.52 13.75 22.18
N ASP A 233 5.05 12.53 22.09
CA ASP A 233 5.81 11.89 23.17
C ASP A 233 5.08 11.83 24.52
N GLY A 234 3.73 11.86 24.51
CA GLY A 234 2.90 11.91 25.71
C GLY A 234 2.83 13.32 26.37
N ASN A 235 3.27 14.36 25.67
CA ASN A 235 3.16 15.75 26.15
C ASN A 235 1.83 16.35 25.68
N PRO A 236 0.96 16.82 26.61
CA PRO A 236 -0.38 17.29 26.27
C PRO A 236 -0.41 18.71 25.69
N ASP A 237 0.26 18.89 24.54
CA ASP A 237 0.28 20.14 23.78
C ASP A 237 -0.54 19.97 22.48
N PRO A 238 -1.74 20.58 22.37
CA PRO A 238 -2.58 20.48 21.18
C PRO A 238 -1.98 21.08 19.91
N VAL A 239 -1.16 22.13 20.04
CA VAL A 239 -0.53 22.77 18.86
C VAL A 239 0.60 21.91 18.32
N ALA A 240 1.41 21.33 19.19
CA ALA A 240 2.43 20.38 18.80
C ALA A 240 1.82 19.10 18.20
N ALA A 241 0.70 18.60 18.76
CA ALA A 241 0.00 17.44 18.24
C ALA A 241 -0.54 17.65 16.81
N ALA A 242 -0.93 18.89 16.45
CA ALA A 242 -1.41 19.21 15.11
C ALA A 242 -0.35 18.93 14.02
N LYS A 243 0.93 19.08 14.34
CA LYS A 243 2.02 18.75 13.39
C LYS A 243 2.05 17.24 13.10
N ASP A 244 2.04 16.42 14.15
CA ASP A 244 2.03 14.96 14.02
C ASP A 244 0.78 14.47 13.26
N ILE A 245 -0.38 15.04 13.56
CA ILE A 245 -1.65 14.74 12.87
C ILE A 245 -1.49 15.03 11.37
N ARG A 246 -1.10 16.25 11.02
CA ARG A 246 -0.98 16.68 9.62
C ARG A 246 -0.04 15.80 8.83
N GLU A 247 1.14 15.52 9.38
CA GLU A 247 2.13 14.68 8.72
C GLU A 247 1.62 13.25 8.50
N THR A 248 1.03 12.65 9.51
CA THR A 248 0.49 11.29 9.44
C THR A 248 -0.66 11.18 8.45
N PHE A 249 -1.62 12.11 8.51
CA PHE A 249 -2.77 12.08 7.61
C PHE A 249 -2.38 12.41 6.16
N ALA A 250 -1.41 13.29 5.94
CA ALA A 250 -0.85 13.52 4.60
C ALA A 250 -0.24 12.24 4.01
N ARG A 251 0.44 11.42 4.81
CA ARG A 251 0.97 10.10 4.38
C ARG A 251 -0.12 9.08 4.08
N MET A 252 -1.31 9.25 4.65
CA MET A 252 -2.53 8.50 4.26
C MET A 252 -3.26 9.13 3.06
N ALA A 253 -2.68 10.11 2.39
CA ALA A 253 -3.25 10.88 1.28
C ALA A 253 -4.42 11.80 1.66
N MET A 254 -4.51 12.24 2.93
CA MET A 254 -5.55 13.16 3.41
C MET A 254 -5.01 14.58 3.55
N ASN A 255 -5.74 15.55 3.02
CA ASN A 255 -5.47 16.96 3.25
C ASN A 255 -6.04 17.45 4.59
N ASP A 256 -5.81 18.73 4.94
CA ASP A 256 -6.26 19.28 6.23
C ASP A 256 -7.79 19.26 6.40
N GLU A 257 -8.56 19.46 5.35
CA GLU A 257 -10.02 19.42 5.39
C GLU A 257 -10.53 17.99 5.62
N GLU A 258 -10.01 17.02 4.88
CA GLU A 258 -10.31 15.59 5.04
C GLU A 258 -9.91 15.12 6.43
N THR A 259 -8.77 15.59 6.95
CA THR A 259 -8.26 15.26 8.30
C THR A 259 -9.22 15.73 9.37
N VAL A 260 -9.63 17.00 9.35
CA VAL A 260 -10.60 17.56 10.32
C VAL A 260 -11.93 16.83 10.22
N ALA A 261 -12.41 16.57 9.00
CA ALA A 261 -13.67 15.86 8.78
C ALA A 261 -13.64 14.45 9.36
N LEU A 262 -12.54 13.71 9.14
CA LEU A 262 -12.36 12.35 9.62
C LEU A 262 -12.27 12.28 11.15
N ILE A 263 -11.50 13.16 11.79
CA ILE A 263 -11.36 13.18 13.25
C ILE A 263 -12.70 13.53 13.89
N ALA A 264 -13.30 14.66 13.54
CA ALA A 264 -14.56 15.11 14.13
C ALA A 264 -15.73 14.16 13.81
N GLY A 265 -15.79 13.63 12.58
CA GLY A 265 -16.82 12.68 12.16
C GLY A 265 -16.73 11.36 12.90
N GLY A 266 -15.53 10.80 13.02
CA GLY A 266 -15.28 9.56 13.78
C GLY A 266 -15.54 9.73 15.27
N HIS A 267 -15.06 10.82 15.88
CA HIS A 267 -15.22 11.11 17.31
C HIS A 267 -16.63 11.62 17.68
N THR A 268 -17.53 11.79 16.73
CA THR A 268 -18.96 11.96 17.02
C THR A 268 -19.54 10.70 17.69
N PHE A 269 -18.94 9.53 17.48
CA PHE A 269 -19.45 8.22 17.88
C PHE A 269 -18.61 7.54 18.97
N GLY A 270 -19.27 6.76 19.82
CA GLY A 270 -18.63 5.86 20.76
C GLY A 270 -17.87 6.56 21.90
N LYS A 271 -16.84 5.88 22.37
CA LYS A 271 -15.96 6.33 23.48
C LYS A 271 -14.60 5.66 23.40
N THR A 272 -13.61 6.18 24.12
CA THR A 272 -12.37 5.46 24.47
C THR A 272 -12.53 4.70 25.79
N HIS A 273 -11.62 3.76 26.08
CA HIS A 273 -11.70 2.87 27.23
C HIS A 273 -10.41 2.95 28.06
N GLY A 274 -10.43 3.79 29.07
CA GLY A 274 -9.35 4.00 30.04
C GLY A 274 -9.80 3.76 31.48
N ALA A 275 -10.68 2.77 31.70
CA ALA A 275 -11.32 2.52 33.00
C ALA A 275 -10.36 2.07 34.10
N GLY A 276 -9.17 1.59 33.77
CA GLY A 276 -8.17 1.09 34.71
C GLY A 276 -6.76 1.03 34.15
N ASP A 277 -5.83 0.62 35.00
CA ASP A 277 -4.40 0.50 34.69
C ASP A 277 -4.15 -0.47 33.53
N PRO A 278 -3.51 -0.03 32.42
CA PRO A 278 -3.17 -0.89 31.28
C PRO A 278 -2.33 -2.12 31.62
N THR A 279 -1.56 -2.10 32.72
CA THR A 279 -0.79 -3.27 33.19
C THR A 279 -1.65 -4.45 33.64
N LEU A 280 -2.97 -4.23 33.78
CA LEU A 280 -3.94 -5.28 34.08
C LEU A 280 -4.39 -6.05 32.83
N LEU A 281 -4.00 -5.63 31.63
CA LEU A 281 -4.22 -6.39 30.40
C LEU A 281 -3.27 -7.58 30.31
N SER A 282 -3.78 -8.69 29.82
CA SER A 282 -2.94 -9.84 29.42
C SER A 282 -2.26 -9.55 28.08
N GLU A 283 -1.51 -10.56 27.63
CA GLU A 283 -0.82 -10.56 26.35
C GLU A 283 -1.77 -10.29 25.17
N ASP A 284 -1.20 -9.80 24.09
CA ASP A 284 -1.85 -9.63 22.80
C ASP A 284 -2.24 -10.98 22.14
N PRO A 285 -3.03 -11.01 21.06
CA PRO A 285 -3.49 -12.24 20.43
C PRO A 285 -2.39 -13.19 19.97
N GLU A 286 -1.23 -12.69 19.52
CA GLU A 286 -0.13 -13.55 19.07
C GLU A 286 0.67 -14.17 20.23
N ALA A 287 0.73 -13.48 21.36
CA ALA A 287 1.40 -13.95 22.56
C ALA A 287 0.45 -14.70 23.51
N ALA A 288 -0.85 -14.64 23.30
CA ALA A 288 -1.86 -15.26 24.14
C ALA A 288 -1.76 -16.81 24.08
N PRO A 289 -2.14 -17.50 25.17
CA PRO A 289 -2.09 -18.96 25.20
C PRO A 289 -3.09 -19.58 24.21
N MET A 290 -2.80 -20.82 23.79
CA MET A 290 -3.52 -21.50 22.71
C MET A 290 -5.03 -21.64 22.98
N GLU A 291 -5.43 -21.81 24.23
CA GLU A 291 -6.83 -21.88 24.66
C GLU A 291 -7.61 -20.56 24.46
N ALA A 292 -6.91 -19.45 24.30
CA ALA A 292 -7.53 -18.16 23.97
C ALA A 292 -8.04 -18.07 22.53
N GLN A 293 -7.62 -19.02 21.67
CA GLN A 293 -8.13 -19.19 20.29
C GLN A 293 -8.08 -17.92 19.45
N GLY A 294 -6.94 -17.19 19.51
CA GLY A 294 -6.70 -15.95 18.75
C GLY A 294 -7.36 -14.71 19.35
N LEU A 295 -7.85 -14.77 20.59
CA LEU A 295 -8.21 -13.62 21.37
C LEU A 295 -7.06 -13.27 22.34
N GLY A 296 -6.88 -12.00 22.62
CA GLY A 296 -5.90 -11.51 23.58
C GLY A 296 -6.48 -10.38 24.44
N TRP A 297 -5.60 -9.65 25.13
CA TRP A 297 -5.95 -8.48 25.94
C TRP A 297 -7.10 -8.71 26.91
N PHE A 298 -7.08 -9.84 27.59
CA PHE A 298 -8.00 -10.11 28.68
C PHE A 298 -7.65 -9.23 29.86
N SER A 299 -8.62 -8.48 30.38
CA SER A 299 -8.39 -7.57 31.49
C SER A 299 -8.71 -8.22 32.84
N LYS A 300 -7.85 -7.96 33.82
CA LYS A 300 -8.08 -8.31 35.25
C LYS A 300 -8.76 -7.15 36.02
N HIS A 301 -9.06 -6.05 35.34
CA HIS A 301 -9.78 -4.93 35.93
C HIS A 301 -11.28 -5.27 36.01
N GLY A 302 -11.85 -5.24 37.21
CA GLY A 302 -13.28 -5.52 37.45
C GLY A 302 -13.74 -6.80 36.76
N THR A 303 -14.73 -6.68 35.86
CA THR A 303 -15.28 -7.77 35.08
C THR A 303 -14.47 -8.08 33.80
N GLY A 304 -13.51 -7.23 33.46
CA GLY A 304 -12.69 -7.30 32.25
C GLY A 304 -13.41 -6.88 30.96
N LYS A 305 -14.66 -6.49 31.02
CA LYS A 305 -15.50 -6.14 29.88
C LYS A 305 -16.53 -5.07 30.25
N GLY A 306 -17.24 -4.54 29.28
CA GLY A 306 -18.25 -3.50 29.53
C GLY A 306 -17.64 -2.26 30.19
N PRO A 307 -18.17 -1.82 31.33
CA PRO A 307 -17.67 -0.62 32.04
C PRO A 307 -16.21 -0.76 32.49
N ASP A 308 -15.71 -1.96 32.59
CA ASP A 308 -14.34 -2.28 33.03
C ASP A 308 -13.37 -2.52 31.89
N THR A 309 -13.74 -2.18 30.66
CA THR A 309 -12.90 -2.35 29.46
C THR A 309 -11.71 -1.39 29.50
N ILE A 310 -10.52 -1.92 29.16
CA ILE A 310 -9.29 -1.16 28.98
C ILE A 310 -8.81 -1.39 27.54
N THR A 311 -8.61 -0.31 26.76
CA THR A 311 -8.03 -0.40 25.41
C THR A 311 -6.90 0.59 25.17
N GLY A 312 -6.96 1.74 25.80
CA GLY A 312 -5.96 2.79 25.72
C GLY A 312 -5.85 3.51 27.05
N GLY A 313 -5.11 4.59 27.06
CA GLY A 313 -4.95 5.38 28.26
C GLY A 313 -6.16 6.28 28.57
N PRO A 314 -6.66 7.11 27.62
CA PRO A 314 -7.75 8.04 27.86
C PRO A 314 -9.12 7.36 28.04
N GLU A 315 -10.00 8.01 28.83
CA GLU A 315 -11.41 7.64 29.02
C GLU A 315 -12.26 8.84 28.59
N VAL A 316 -12.61 8.90 27.31
CA VAL A 316 -13.23 10.06 26.67
C VAL A 316 -14.57 9.71 26.04
N ILE A 317 -15.57 10.56 26.24
CA ILE A 317 -16.85 10.54 25.53
C ILE A 317 -17.10 11.96 25.02
N TRP A 318 -17.15 12.09 23.68
CA TRP A 318 -17.16 13.39 23.01
C TRP A 318 -18.54 14.02 22.84
N SER A 319 -19.59 13.21 22.80
CA SER A 319 -20.91 13.61 22.32
C SER A 319 -22.01 13.25 23.29
N GLN A 320 -23.06 14.08 23.36
CA GLN A 320 -24.30 13.78 24.09
C GLN A 320 -25.11 12.64 23.44
N THR A 321 -24.80 12.32 22.18
CA THR A 321 -25.49 11.27 21.41
C THR A 321 -24.50 10.33 20.74
N PRO A 322 -23.71 9.54 21.51
CA PRO A 322 -22.58 8.75 20.97
C PRO A 322 -22.98 7.62 20.03
N THR A 323 -24.26 7.36 19.84
CA THR A 323 -24.82 6.40 18.89
C THR A 323 -25.70 7.03 17.81
N LYS A 324 -25.57 8.35 17.62
CA LYS A 324 -26.32 9.09 16.58
C LYS A 324 -25.43 10.17 15.98
N TRP A 325 -25.51 10.31 14.65
CA TRP A 325 -24.89 11.41 13.93
C TRP A 325 -25.40 12.76 14.46
N SER A 326 -24.50 13.67 14.75
CA SER A 326 -24.81 15.01 15.27
C SER A 326 -23.60 15.94 15.14
N ASN A 327 -23.80 17.24 15.36
CA ASN A 327 -22.71 18.23 15.41
C ASN A 327 -22.16 18.43 16.84
N HIS A 328 -22.53 17.58 17.79
CA HIS A 328 -22.18 17.76 19.21
C HIS A 328 -20.67 17.75 19.50
N PHE A 329 -19.86 17.11 18.64
CA PHE A 329 -18.41 17.19 18.77
C PHE A 329 -17.93 18.65 18.68
N PHE A 330 -18.31 19.37 17.63
CA PHE A 330 -17.96 20.78 17.47
C PHE A 330 -18.69 21.69 18.47
N ASP A 331 -19.96 21.40 18.82
CA ASP A 331 -20.67 22.13 19.87
C ASP A 331 -19.84 22.12 21.16
N ASN A 332 -19.39 20.96 21.60
CA ASN A 332 -18.58 20.82 22.79
C ASN A 332 -17.21 21.47 22.66
N LEU A 333 -16.53 21.24 21.51
CA LEU A 333 -15.20 21.77 21.25
C LEU A 333 -15.13 23.30 21.38
N PHE A 334 -16.13 24.01 20.84
CA PHE A 334 -16.15 25.47 20.83
C PHE A 334 -16.86 26.11 21.99
N LYS A 335 -17.83 25.44 22.60
CA LYS A 335 -18.63 25.97 23.72
C LYS A 335 -17.83 26.09 25.01
N TYR A 336 -16.94 25.12 25.28
CA TYR A 336 -16.28 25.02 26.56
C TYR A 336 -14.80 25.46 26.51
N GLU A 337 -14.33 25.95 27.65
CA GLU A 337 -12.92 25.96 28.01
C GLU A 337 -12.53 24.59 28.55
N TRP A 338 -11.28 24.18 28.34
CA TRP A 338 -10.80 22.85 28.63
C TRP A 338 -9.72 22.88 29.72
N GLU A 339 -9.81 22.00 30.69
CA GLU A 339 -8.78 21.81 31.72
C GLU A 339 -8.17 20.41 31.60
N LEU A 340 -6.84 20.35 31.74
CA LEU A 340 -6.10 19.11 31.69
C LEU A 340 -6.40 18.24 32.89
N THR A 341 -6.66 16.96 32.67
CA THR A 341 -6.92 15.96 33.70
C THR A 341 -6.30 14.63 33.32
N LYS A 342 -6.52 13.62 34.16
CA LYS A 342 -6.11 12.24 33.86
C LYS A 342 -7.30 11.30 33.91
N SER A 343 -7.26 10.29 33.05
CA SER A 343 -8.16 9.14 33.08
C SER A 343 -7.90 8.25 34.31
N PRO A 344 -8.79 7.29 34.62
CA PRO A 344 -8.51 6.26 35.64
C PRO A 344 -7.23 5.43 35.31
N ALA A 345 -6.88 5.30 34.03
CA ALA A 345 -5.63 4.66 33.58
C ALA A 345 -4.38 5.54 33.80
N GLY A 346 -4.53 6.78 34.19
CA GLY A 346 -3.43 7.72 34.41
C GLY A 346 -3.02 8.53 33.17
N ALA A 347 -3.67 8.31 32.02
CA ALA A 347 -3.38 9.03 30.78
C ALA A 347 -3.95 10.45 30.78
N TYR A 348 -3.27 11.37 30.09
CA TYR A 348 -3.73 12.74 29.91
C TYR A 348 -4.97 12.82 29.01
N GLN A 349 -5.93 13.61 29.45
CA GLN A 349 -7.13 13.98 28.70
C GLN A 349 -7.65 15.34 29.19
N TRP A 350 -8.63 15.89 28.49
CA TRP A 350 -9.17 17.19 28.82
C TRP A 350 -10.64 17.06 29.18
N VAL A 351 -11.08 17.83 30.18
CA VAL A 351 -12.46 17.87 30.62
C VAL A 351 -13.00 19.31 30.51
N ALA A 352 -14.25 19.44 30.11
CA ALA A 352 -14.91 20.74 29.99
C ALA A 352 -14.97 21.44 31.35
N LYS A 353 -14.38 22.64 31.45
CA LYS A 353 -14.31 23.44 32.66
C LYS A 353 -15.69 23.98 33.01
N ASP A 354 -16.06 23.93 34.28
CA ASP A 354 -17.32 24.49 34.81
C ASP A 354 -18.58 24.03 34.03
N ALA A 355 -18.54 22.86 33.44
CA ALA A 355 -19.64 22.30 32.64
C ALA A 355 -20.52 21.35 33.45
N ASP A 356 -21.80 21.31 33.12
CA ASP A 356 -22.72 20.30 33.62
C ASP A 356 -22.39 18.91 33.04
N ALA A 357 -22.75 17.87 33.78
CA ALA A 357 -22.68 16.49 33.32
C ALA A 357 -23.82 16.22 32.31
N THR A 358 -23.51 16.29 31.00
CA THR A 358 -24.49 16.18 29.93
C THR A 358 -24.32 14.93 29.05
N VAL A 359 -23.11 14.34 29.05
CA VAL A 359 -22.76 13.18 28.24
C VAL A 359 -23.17 11.89 28.94
N PRO A 360 -23.85 10.93 28.29
CA PRO A 360 -24.33 9.71 28.91
C PRO A 360 -23.19 8.77 29.32
N ASP A 361 -23.39 8.01 30.41
CA ASP A 361 -22.56 6.83 30.69
C ASP A 361 -22.92 5.69 29.73
N ALA A 362 -21.92 4.86 29.36
CA ALA A 362 -22.13 3.80 28.38
C ALA A 362 -22.98 2.63 28.92
N TYR A 363 -23.03 2.43 30.24
CA TYR A 363 -23.62 1.23 30.86
C TYR A 363 -24.61 1.58 31.98
N ASP A 364 -24.68 2.83 32.46
CA ASP A 364 -25.62 3.30 33.48
C ASP A 364 -26.43 4.48 32.94
N ALA A 365 -27.69 4.24 32.61
CA ALA A 365 -28.61 5.24 32.07
C ALA A 365 -28.88 6.42 33.03
N ASN A 366 -28.62 6.27 34.33
CA ASN A 366 -28.82 7.31 35.35
C ASN A 366 -27.55 8.17 35.57
N LYS A 367 -26.43 7.80 35.00
CA LYS A 367 -25.16 8.48 35.18
C LYS A 367 -24.82 9.32 33.96
N LYS A 368 -24.28 10.48 34.20
CA LYS A 368 -23.74 11.36 33.14
C LYS A 368 -22.38 11.89 33.55
N HIS A 369 -21.63 12.28 32.52
CA HIS A 369 -20.28 12.84 32.65
C HIS A 369 -20.19 14.22 32.03
N ARG A 370 -19.21 15.03 32.46
CA ARG A 370 -18.84 16.24 31.75
C ARG A 370 -18.25 15.86 30.40
N PRO A 371 -18.43 16.67 29.34
CA PRO A 371 -17.73 16.44 28.07
C PRO A 371 -16.21 16.34 28.23
N THR A 372 -15.59 15.44 27.48
CA THR A 372 -14.14 15.20 27.49
C THR A 372 -13.58 15.23 26.07
N MET A 373 -12.28 15.54 25.93
CA MET A 373 -11.55 15.58 24.66
C MET A 373 -10.16 14.98 24.86
N LEU A 374 -9.59 14.49 23.77
CA LEU A 374 -8.16 14.14 23.65
C LEU A 374 -7.33 15.40 23.42
N THR A 375 -6.02 15.32 23.65
CA THR A 375 -5.10 16.39 23.24
C THR A 375 -5.16 16.62 21.74
N THR A 376 -5.25 15.56 20.96
CA THR A 376 -5.38 15.60 19.49
C THR A 376 -6.71 16.20 19.03
N ASP A 377 -7.81 16.07 19.77
CA ASP A 377 -9.05 16.76 19.44
C ASP A 377 -8.92 18.27 19.57
N LEU A 378 -8.24 18.72 20.63
CA LEU A 378 -8.02 20.15 20.85
C LEU A 378 -7.12 20.79 19.80
N SER A 379 -6.35 20.01 19.04
CA SER A 379 -5.64 20.51 17.87
C SER A 379 -6.59 21.14 16.85
N LEU A 380 -7.83 20.64 16.73
CA LEU A 380 -8.86 21.18 15.84
C LEU A 380 -9.37 22.56 16.26
N LYS A 381 -9.14 22.97 17.53
CA LYS A 381 -9.49 24.29 18.07
C LYS A 381 -8.28 25.24 18.10
N PHE A 382 -7.07 24.73 18.31
CA PHE A 382 -5.89 25.55 18.61
C PHE A 382 -4.88 25.67 17.47
N ASP A 383 -4.86 24.75 16.50
CA ASP A 383 -4.07 24.93 15.28
C ASP A 383 -4.76 25.94 14.35
N PRO A 384 -4.06 27.00 13.87
CA PRO A 384 -4.71 28.08 13.12
C PRO A 384 -5.33 27.65 11.78
N VAL A 385 -4.87 26.55 11.18
CA VAL A 385 -5.43 26.01 9.92
C VAL A 385 -6.65 25.16 10.23
N TYR A 386 -6.50 24.21 11.15
CA TYR A 386 -7.60 23.34 11.56
C TYR A 386 -8.76 24.11 12.20
N GLU A 387 -8.48 25.16 12.97
CA GLU A 387 -9.52 26.00 13.62
C GLU A 387 -10.47 26.61 12.58
N LYS A 388 -9.93 27.13 11.48
CA LYS A 388 -10.75 27.72 10.41
C LYS A 388 -11.68 26.69 9.77
N ILE A 389 -11.17 25.48 9.49
CA ILE A 389 -11.94 24.39 8.91
C ILE A 389 -13.00 23.93 9.91
N SER A 390 -12.60 23.68 11.17
CA SER A 390 -13.48 23.23 12.23
C SER A 390 -14.61 24.21 12.50
N ARG A 391 -14.33 25.53 12.48
CA ARG A 391 -15.34 26.56 12.67
C ARG A 391 -16.31 26.62 11.50
N ARG A 392 -15.82 26.49 10.28
CA ARG A 392 -16.67 26.40 9.08
C ARG A 392 -17.63 25.20 9.17
N PHE A 393 -17.13 24.03 9.57
CA PHE A 393 -17.93 22.83 9.77
C PHE A 393 -18.91 22.95 10.93
N TYR A 394 -18.52 23.62 12.00
CA TYR A 394 -19.41 23.94 13.11
C TYR A 394 -20.59 24.80 12.67
N GLU A 395 -20.34 25.82 11.87
CA GLU A 395 -21.35 26.75 11.35
C GLU A 395 -22.19 26.14 10.21
N ASN A 396 -21.67 25.13 9.50
CA ASN A 396 -22.30 24.49 8.34
C ASN A 396 -22.32 22.95 8.47
N PRO A 397 -23.23 22.39 9.30
CA PRO A 397 -23.27 20.94 9.57
C PRO A 397 -23.48 20.05 8.33
N ASP A 398 -24.18 20.54 7.31
CA ASP A 398 -24.39 19.81 6.05
C ASP A 398 -23.08 19.72 5.24
N GLU A 399 -22.26 20.76 5.24
CA GLU A 399 -20.93 20.76 4.62
C GLU A 399 -20.00 19.79 5.36
N PHE A 400 -20.06 19.78 6.68
CA PHE A 400 -19.32 18.80 7.49
C PHE A 400 -19.72 17.36 7.16
N ALA A 401 -21.01 17.09 7.04
CA ALA A 401 -21.51 15.76 6.70
C ALA A 401 -21.02 15.32 5.32
N ASP A 402 -21.05 16.20 4.31
CA ASP A 402 -20.55 15.90 2.96
C ASP A 402 -19.03 15.66 2.95
N ALA A 403 -18.28 16.53 3.64
CA ALA A 403 -16.82 16.38 3.76
C ALA A 403 -16.43 15.06 4.46
N PHE A 404 -17.10 14.71 5.55
CA PHE A 404 -16.83 13.45 6.24
C PHE A 404 -17.20 12.23 5.38
N ALA A 405 -18.32 12.27 4.67
CA ALA A 405 -18.74 11.17 3.80
C ALA A 405 -17.70 10.92 2.67
N LYS A 406 -17.19 11.98 2.05
CA LYS A 406 -16.16 11.90 1.01
C LYS A 406 -14.82 11.44 1.56
N ALA A 407 -14.39 12.01 2.68
CA ALA A 407 -13.13 11.63 3.31
C ALA A 407 -13.15 10.17 3.82
N TRP A 408 -14.27 9.72 4.39
CA TRP A 408 -14.47 8.32 4.78
C TRP A 408 -14.41 7.37 3.59
N PHE A 409 -15.06 7.72 2.49
CA PHE A 409 -15.00 6.92 1.26
C PHE A 409 -13.58 6.86 0.71
N LYS A 410 -12.87 7.99 0.64
CA LYS A 410 -11.47 8.03 0.21
C LYS A 410 -10.58 7.17 1.11
N LEU A 411 -10.65 7.33 2.44
CA LEU A 411 -9.89 6.55 3.41
C LEU A 411 -10.04 5.04 3.17
N THR A 412 -11.26 4.60 2.96
CA THR A 412 -11.62 3.17 2.88
C THR A 412 -11.47 2.56 1.49
N HIS A 413 -11.28 3.37 0.42
CA HIS A 413 -11.20 2.89 -0.97
C HIS A 413 -9.94 3.31 -1.71
N ARG A 414 -9.05 4.11 -1.08
CA ARG A 414 -7.84 4.66 -1.71
C ARG A 414 -6.90 3.58 -2.28
N ASP A 415 -6.85 2.42 -1.66
CA ASP A 415 -5.98 1.29 -2.01
C ASP A 415 -6.62 0.28 -2.98
N MET A 416 -7.80 0.58 -3.53
CA MET A 416 -8.52 -0.34 -4.42
C MET A 416 -8.16 -0.20 -5.90
N GLY A 417 -7.48 0.88 -6.28
CA GLY A 417 -7.22 1.22 -7.67
C GLY A 417 -8.42 1.84 -8.38
N PRO A 418 -8.50 1.74 -9.72
CA PRO A 418 -9.51 2.43 -10.50
C PRO A 418 -10.91 1.85 -10.30
N ARG A 419 -11.91 2.71 -10.55
CA ARG A 419 -13.35 2.38 -10.39
C ARG A 419 -13.79 1.14 -11.16
N SER A 420 -13.14 0.77 -12.26
CA SER A 420 -13.43 -0.46 -13.02
C SER A 420 -13.32 -1.74 -12.20
N ARG A 421 -12.61 -1.69 -11.06
CA ARG A 421 -12.49 -2.81 -10.11
C ARG A 421 -13.60 -2.85 -9.05
N TYR A 422 -14.44 -1.83 -8.96
CA TYR A 422 -15.43 -1.70 -7.91
C TYR A 422 -16.65 -2.58 -8.17
N LEU A 423 -17.08 -3.31 -7.15
CA LEU A 423 -18.20 -4.25 -7.21
C LEU A 423 -19.33 -3.84 -6.28
N GLY A 424 -20.55 -4.16 -6.64
CA GLY A 424 -21.71 -4.04 -5.79
C GLY A 424 -22.69 -2.90 -6.16
N PRO A 425 -23.88 -2.91 -5.54
CA PRO A 425 -24.97 -2.00 -5.92
C PRO A 425 -24.80 -0.57 -5.36
N GLU A 426 -23.92 -0.38 -4.38
CA GLU A 426 -23.71 0.91 -3.71
C GLU A 426 -22.47 1.65 -4.20
N VAL A 427 -21.88 1.23 -5.33
CA VAL A 427 -20.74 1.94 -5.94
C VAL A 427 -21.19 3.36 -6.32
N PRO A 428 -20.53 4.41 -5.80
CA PRO A 428 -20.89 5.79 -6.10
C PRO A 428 -20.85 6.08 -7.60
N LYS A 429 -21.79 6.89 -8.08
CA LYS A 429 -21.78 7.37 -9.48
C LYS A 429 -20.72 8.44 -9.71
N GLU A 430 -20.42 9.21 -8.67
CA GLU A 430 -19.37 10.23 -8.69
C GLU A 430 -18.00 9.57 -8.88
N VAL A 431 -17.16 10.19 -9.69
CA VAL A 431 -15.79 9.78 -9.95
C VAL A 431 -14.88 10.83 -9.34
N PHE A 432 -13.96 10.41 -8.50
CA PHE A 432 -13.03 11.30 -7.81
C PHE A 432 -11.68 11.31 -8.52
N GLU A 433 -11.01 12.45 -8.52
CA GLU A 433 -9.70 12.63 -9.14
C GLU A 433 -8.65 11.64 -8.58
N TRP A 434 -8.66 11.39 -7.26
CA TRP A 434 -7.76 10.44 -6.60
C TRP A 434 -7.94 8.96 -7.01
N GLN A 435 -8.99 8.63 -7.78
CA GLN A 435 -9.20 7.29 -8.35
C GLN A 435 -8.44 7.10 -9.67
N ASP A 436 -7.65 8.08 -10.10
CA ASP A 436 -6.91 8.10 -11.36
C ASP A 436 -7.78 7.74 -12.57
N PRO A 437 -8.92 8.46 -12.79
CA PRO A 437 -9.90 8.10 -13.78
C PRO A 437 -9.32 8.12 -15.20
N ILE A 438 -9.84 7.22 -16.03
CA ILE A 438 -9.47 7.08 -17.44
C ILE A 438 -10.78 7.09 -18.26
N PRO A 439 -10.83 7.77 -19.42
CA PRO A 439 -12.00 7.71 -20.29
C PRO A 439 -12.35 6.28 -20.71
N GLU A 440 -13.65 6.02 -20.87
CA GLU A 440 -14.12 4.76 -21.46
C GLU A 440 -13.79 4.70 -22.96
N VAL A 441 -13.64 3.48 -23.49
CA VAL A 441 -13.40 3.28 -24.92
C VAL A 441 -14.63 3.75 -25.72
N ASP A 442 -14.46 4.74 -26.57
CA ASP A 442 -15.52 5.40 -27.37
C ASP A 442 -15.42 5.15 -28.89
N HIS A 443 -14.55 4.22 -29.29
CA HIS A 443 -14.24 3.95 -30.70
C HIS A 443 -14.06 2.44 -30.96
N THR A 444 -14.02 2.08 -32.25
CA THR A 444 -13.69 0.71 -32.68
C THR A 444 -12.22 0.46 -32.48
N LEU A 445 -11.88 -0.59 -31.72
CA LEU A 445 -10.50 -1.02 -31.46
C LEU A 445 -9.82 -1.56 -32.73
N VAL A 446 -8.49 -1.47 -32.74
CA VAL A 446 -7.65 -2.00 -33.82
C VAL A 446 -7.74 -3.52 -33.95
N SER A 447 -7.76 -4.02 -35.19
CA SER A 447 -7.68 -5.43 -35.52
C SER A 447 -6.24 -5.94 -35.57
N ASP A 448 -6.03 -7.27 -35.63
CA ASP A 448 -4.69 -7.87 -35.79
C ASP A 448 -3.95 -7.36 -37.04
N GLN A 449 -4.69 -7.03 -38.11
CA GLN A 449 -4.14 -6.45 -39.31
C GLN A 449 -3.65 -5.03 -39.08
N ASP A 450 -4.43 -4.23 -38.33
CA ASP A 450 -4.07 -2.88 -37.94
C ASP A 450 -2.84 -2.89 -37.03
N VAL A 451 -2.82 -3.79 -36.04
CA VAL A 451 -1.69 -4.01 -35.13
C VAL A 451 -0.41 -4.31 -35.94
N SER A 452 -0.48 -5.24 -36.89
CA SER A 452 0.68 -5.58 -37.75
C SER A 452 1.14 -4.38 -38.56
N SER A 453 0.22 -3.62 -39.15
CA SER A 453 0.52 -2.40 -39.91
C SER A 453 1.15 -1.31 -39.05
N LEU A 454 0.64 -1.10 -37.83
CA LEU A 454 1.18 -0.10 -36.90
C LEU A 454 2.58 -0.50 -36.42
N LYS A 455 2.82 -1.77 -36.06
CA LYS A 455 4.16 -2.27 -35.72
C LYS A 455 5.16 -2.02 -36.85
N ALA A 456 4.76 -2.29 -38.10
CA ALA A 456 5.64 -2.03 -39.28
C ALA A 456 5.96 -0.54 -39.44
N LYS A 457 4.99 0.38 -39.17
CA LYS A 457 5.23 1.81 -39.25
C LYS A 457 6.14 2.31 -38.12
N VAL A 458 5.96 1.79 -36.89
CA VAL A 458 6.83 2.10 -35.76
C VAL A 458 8.26 1.67 -36.03
N LEU A 459 8.47 0.44 -36.54
CA LEU A 459 9.81 -0.06 -36.87
C LEU A 459 10.46 0.63 -38.08
N ALA A 460 9.67 1.30 -38.94
CA ALA A 460 10.16 2.10 -40.05
C ALA A 460 10.49 3.55 -39.69
N SER A 461 10.20 3.98 -38.46
CA SER A 461 10.55 5.31 -37.93
C SER A 461 12.04 5.40 -37.56
N ASP A 462 12.51 6.62 -37.26
CA ASP A 462 13.89 6.89 -36.81
C ASP A 462 14.10 6.56 -35.31
N LEU A 463 13.23 5.75 -34.70
CA LEU A 463 13.32 5.32 -33.29
C LEU A 463 14.09 4.00 -33.19
N SER A 464 15.04 3.96 -32.27
CA SER A 464 15.76 2.73 -31.94
C SER A 464 14.91 1.77 -31.11
N ILE A 465 15.24 0.47 -31.14
CA ILE A 465 14.62 -0.54 -30.26
C ILE A 465 14.75 -0.12 -28.79
N ALA A 466 15.91 0.39 -28.39
CA ALA A 466 16.14 0.87 -27.03
C ALA A 466 15.18 1.99 -26.62
N GLU A 467 14.95 2.99 -27.48
CA GLU A 467 14.01 4.09 -27.23
C GLU A 467 12.57 3.60 -27.11
N LEU A 468 12.13 2.69 -27.98
CA LEU A 468 10.80 2.10 -27.96
C LEU A 468 10.55 1.31 -26.67
N VAL A 469 11.47 0.42 -26.33
CA VAL A 469 11.41 -0.43 -25.12
C VAL A 469 11.49 0.43 -23.85
N TYR A 470 12.40 1.39 -23.81
CA TYR A 470 12.55 2.30 -22.68
C TYR A 470 11.27 3.09 -22.39
N THR A 471 10.64 3.65 -23.42
CA THR A 471 9.42 4.46 -23.29
C THR A 471 8.22 3.61 -22.85
N ALA A 472 8.03 2.42 -23.41
CA ALA A 472 6.96 1.52 -23.01
C ALA A 472 7.14 1.06 -21.54
N TRP A 473 8.37 0.72 -21.14
CA TRP A 473 8.70 0.41 -19.75
C TRP A 473 8.42 1.60 -18.83
N SER A 474 8.85 2.80 -19.22
CA SER A 474 8.62 4.02 -18.44
C SER A 474 7.13 4.28 -18.16
N SER A 475 6.27 3.99 -19.14
CA SER A 475 4.84 4.11 -19.01
C SER A 475 4.26 3.06 -18.05
N ALA A 476 4.58 1.78 -18.29
CA ALA A 476 3.97 0.65 -17.57
C ALA A 476 4.52 0.43 -16.16
N ALA A 477 5.83 0.64 -15.95
CA ALA A 477 6.50 0.30 -14.71
C ALA A 477 6.23 1.27 -13.55
N THR A 478 5.38 2.28 -13.71
CA THR A 478 4.86 3.09 -12.61
C THR A 478 3.81 2.35 -11.79
N PHE A 479 3.30 1.23 -12.29
CA PHE A 479 2.31 0.43 -11.59
C PHE A 479 2.79 -0.04 -10.21
N ARG A 480 1.88 -0.01 -9.24
CA ARG A 480 2.06 -0.54 -7.89
C ARG A 480 0.99 -1.57 -7.58
N GLY A 481 1.40 -2.82 -7.36
CA GLY A 481 0.50 -3.90 -6.95
C GLY A 481 -0.11 -3.71 -5.56
N SER A 482 0.46 -2.83 -4.74
CA SER A 482 -0.02 -2.50 -3.40
C SER A 482 -1.37 -1.77 -3.42
N ASP A 483 -1.49 -0.68 -4.17
CA ASP A 483 -2.70 0.16 -4.25
C ASP A 483 -3.31 0.25 -5.67
N LYS A 484 -2.75 -0.47 -6.63
CA LYS A 484 -3.25 -0.56 -8.00
C LYS A 484 -3.18 0.77 -8.78
N ARG A 485 -2.28 1.66 -8.39
CA ARG A 485 -2.03 2.94 -9.08
C ARG A 485 -0.91 2.81 -10.11
N GLY A 486 -0.84 3.78 -11.01
CA GLY A 486 0.13 3.79 -12.10
C GLY A 486 -0.23 2.82 -13.22
N GLY A 487 0.74 2.53 -14.09
CA GLY A 487 0.58 1.66 -15.25
C GLY A 487 0.51 2.41 -16.57
N ALA A 488 0.39 1.67 -17.66
CA ALA A 488 0.42 2.21 -19.01
C ALA A 488 -0.88 2.88 -19.45
N ASN A 489 -2.02 2.45 -18.86
CA ASN A 489 -3.34 2.99 -19.21
C ASN A 489 -3.45 4.46 -18.78
N GLY A 490 -3.96 5.30 -19.66
CA GLY A 490 -4.01 6.75 -19.46
C GLY A 490 -2.88 7.50 -20.17
N ALA A 491 -1.81 6.85 -20.60
CA ALA A 491 -0.62 7.49 -21.19
C ALA A 491 -0.14 8.71 -20.36
N ARG A 492 -0.22 8.63 -19.02
CA ARG A 492 0.15 9.75 -18.13
C ARG A 492 1.61 10.15 -18.23
N ILE A 493 2.45 9.29 -18.84
CA ILE A 493 3.83 9.61 -19.16
C ILE A 493 3.98 10.88 -20.03
N ARG A 494 2.95 11.29 -20.78
CA ARG A 494 2.92 12.53 -21.58
C ARG A 494 2.48 13.76 -20.78
N LEU A 495 1.97 13.56 -19.55
CA LEU A 495 1.43 14.58 -18.66
C LEU A 495 2.39 14.86 -17.50
N GLU A 496 2.26 16.04 -16.88
CA GLU A 496 2.91 16.29 -15.59
C GLU A 496 2.26 15.44 -14.49
N PRO A 497 3.04 14.97 -13.50
CA PRO A 497 4.49 15.22 -13.34
C PRO A 497 5.38 14.22 -14.10
N GLN A 498 4.84 13.11 -14.65
CA GLN A 498 5.62 11.98 -15.21
C GLN A 498 6.53 12.39 -16.37
N LYS A 499 6.07 13.28 -17.26
CA LYS A 499 6.88 13.65 -18.42
C LYS A 499 8.17 14.38 -18.05
N SER A 500 8.21 15.01 -16.86
CA SER A 500 9.36 15.77 -16.36
C SER A 500 10.26 14.97 -15.44
N TRP A 501 9.90 13.73 -15.07
CA TRP A 501 10.75 12.89 -14.24
C TRP A 501 12.08 12.57 -14.92
N GLU A 502 13.19 12.75 -14.19
CA GLU A 502 14.54 12.48 -14.68
C GLU A 502 14.67 11.07 -15.26
N VAL A 503 14.11 10.08 -14.57
CA VAL A 503 14.12 8.67 -14.98
C VAL A 503 13.48 8.43 -16.34
N ASN A 504 12.61 9.30 -16.82
CA ASN A 504 11.95 9.18 -18.12
C ASN A 504 12.73 9.87 -19.26
N GLN A 505 13.85 10.50 -18.95
CA GLN A 505 14.70 11.18 -19.92
C GLN A 505 13.88 12.14 -20.82
N PRO A 506 13.44 13.32 -20.31
CA PRO A 506 12.42 14.16 -20.94
C PRO A 506 12.68 14.50 -22.42
N GLU A 507 13.94 14.72 -22.82
CA GLU A 507 14.30 15.01 -24.22
C GLU A 507 14.07 13.79 -25.14
N GLN A 508 14.51 12.61 -24.71
CA GLN A 508 14.26 11.36 -25.43
C GLN A 508 12.77 11.04 -25.48
N LEU A 509 12.08 11.18 -24.34
CA LEU A 509 10.64 10.97 -24.26
C LEU A 509 9.88 11.88 -25.24
N ALA A 510 10.21 13.17 -25.28
CA ALA A 510 9.59 14.11 -26.21
C ALA A 510 9.80 13.72 -27.68
N LYS A 511 11.00 13.23 -28.03
CA LYS A 511 11.28 12.69 -29.38
C LYS A 511 10.36 11.52 -29.70
N VAL A 512 10.29 10.53 -28.81
CA VAL A 512 9.51 9.30 -29.03
C VAL A 512 8.01 9.63 -29.12
N LEU A 513 7.48 10.42 -28.19
CA LEU A 513 6.07 10.81 -28.18
C LEU A 513 5.67 11.54 -29.47
N LYS A 514 6.49 12.48 -29.94
CA LYS A 514 6.23 13.20 -31.19
C LYS A 514 6.08 12.29 -32.39
N GLU A 515 6.95 11.27 -32.50
CA GLU A 515 6.89 10.28 -33.59
C GLU A 515 5.65 9.40 -33.49
N LEU A 516 5.35 8.89 -32.29
CA LEU A 516 4.18 8.06 -32.06
C LEU A 516 2.87 8.84 -32.26
N GLU A 517 2.77 10.10 -31.80
CA GLU A 517 1.63 10.97 -32.06
C GLU A 517 1.42 11.24 -33.55
N GLY A 518 2.52 11.34 -34.32
CA GLY A 518 2.46 11.43 -35.78
C GLY A 518 1.86 10.19 -36.43
N ILE A 519 2.31 9.00 -36.00
CA ILE A 519 1.78 7.72 -36.49
C ILE A 519 0.30 7.56 -36.09
N GLN A 520 -0.05 7.89 -34.83
CA GLN A 520 -1.42 7.85 -34.32
C GLN A 520 -2.35 8.75 -35.13
N SER A 521 -1.95 9.99 -35.35
CA SER A 521 -2.73 11.00 -36.07
C SER A 521 -3.05 10.53 -37.49
N VAL A 522 -2.06 10.04 -38.22
CA VAL A 522 -2.24 9.52 -39.60
C VAL A 522 -3.15 8.29 -39.61
N PHE A 523 -2.98 7.37 -38.68
CA PHE A 523 -3.82 6.18 -38.60
C PHE A 523 -5.26 6.52 -38.26
N ASN A 524 -5.50 7.32 -37.22
CA ASN A 524 -6.83 7.67 -36.75
C ASN A 524 -7.61 8.54 -37.74
N ALA A 525 -6.90 9.35 -38.59
CA ALA A 525 -7.51 10.16 -39.63
C ALA A 525 -7.99 9.34 -40.85
N ALA A 526 -7.50 8.11 -41.03
CA ALA A 526 -7.91 7.25 -42.16
C ALA A 526 -9.38 6.77 -42.08
N GLY A 527 -10.01 6.93 -40.90
CA GLY A 527 -11.37 6.46 -40.63
C GLY A 527 -11.42 4.95 -40.30
N GLY A 528 -12.41 4.55 -39.51
CA GLY A 528 -12.55 3.18 -39.02
C GLY A 528 -12.07 2.99 -37.60
N ALA A 529 -11.18 2.00 -37.38
CA ALA A 529 -10.58 1.74 -36.05
C ALA A 529 -9.65 2.90 -35.63
N LYS A 530 -9.55 3.09 -34.31
CA LYS A 530 -8.62 4.08 -33.75
C LYS A 530 -7.71 3.41 -32.71
N ILE A 531 -6.58 4.03 -32.45
CA ILE A 531 -5.66 3.63 -31.39
C ILE A 531 -5.39 4.84 -30.47
N SER A 532 -5.41 4.60 -29.15
CA SER A 532 -4.94 5.58 -28.15
C SER A 532 -3.42 5.70 -28.19
N LEU A 533 -2.89 6.79 -27.63
CA LEU A 533 -1.44 6.89 -27.45
C LEU A 533 -0.92 5.89 -26.41
N ALA A 534 -1.72 5.60 -25.38
CA ALA A 534 -1.43 4.57 -24.38
C ALA A 534 -1.21 3.20 -25.03
N ASP A 535 -2.12 2.77 -25.88
CA ASP A 535 -1.98 1.52 -26.63
C ASP A 535 -0.81 1.58 -27.61
N LEU A 536 -0.58 2.70 -28.30
CA LEU A 536 0.51 2.81 -29.27
C LEU A 536 1.90 2.77 -28.62
N ILE A 537 2.05 3.36 -27.41
CA ILE A 537 3.30 3.27 -26.64
C ILE A 537 3.61 1.83 -26.27
N VAL A 538 2.63 1.09 -25.76
CA VAL A 538 2.81 -0.34 -25.43
C VAL A 538 3.10 -1.16 -26.67
N LEU A 539 2.35 -0.94 -27.77
CA LEU A 539 2.54 -1.63 -29.05
C LEU A 539 3.94 -1.38 -29.64
N ALA A 540 4.44 -0.14 -29.49
CA ALA A 540 5.77 0.22 -29.94
C ALA A 540 6.87 -0.54 -29.18
N GLY A 541 6.74 -0.67 -27.86
CA GLY A 541 7.63 -1.53 -27.06
C GLY A 541 7.56 -2.99 -27.47
N CYS A 542 6.36 -3.53 -27.70
CA CYS A 542 6.15 -4.89 -28.20
C CYS A 542 6.83 -5.11 -29.57
N ALA A 543 6.70 -4.16 -30.49
CA ALA A 543 7.36 -4.21 -31.80
C ALA A 543 8.90 -4.24 -31.68
N GLY A 544 9.46 -3.44 -30.76
CA GLY A 544 10.89 -3.45 -30.47
C GLY A 544 11.38 -4.79 -29.94
N VAL A 545 10.62 -5.39 -28.99
CA VAL A 545 10.94 -6.72 -28.44
C VAL A 545 10.86 -7.81 -29.50
N GLU A 546 9.82 -7.81 -30.34
CA GLU A 546 9.67 -8.78 -31.45
C GLU A 546 10.83 -8.69 -32.46
N GLN A 547 11.20 -7.46 -32.81
CA GLN A 547 12.32 -7.26 -33.74
C GLN A 547 13.64 -7.75 -33.14
N ALA A 548 13.89 -7.52 -31.86
CA ALA A 548 15.09 -8.00 -31.19
C ALA A 548 15.10 -9.53 -31.01
N ALA A 549 13.96 -10.16 -30.79
CA ALA A 549 13.83 -11.62 -30.78
C ALA A 549 14.10 -12.20 -32.15
N LYS A 550 13.59 -11.58 -33.21
CA LYS A 550 13.85 -11.96 -34.59
C LYS A 550 15.35 -11.85 -34.96
N ASN A 551 16.01 -10.79 -34.48
CA ASN A 551 17.46 -10.63 -34.62
C ASN A 551 18.25 -11.77 -33.95
N ALA A 552 17.71 -12.34 -32.88
CA ALA A 552 18.23 -13.50 -32.16
C ALA A 552 17.88 -14.84 -32.83
N GLY A 553 17.10 -14.82 -33.92
CA GLY A 553 16.68 -16.02 -34.66
C GLY A 553 15.35 -16.63 -34.18
N PHE A 554 14.56 -15.91 -33.36
CA PHE A 554 13.28 -16.40 -32.87
C PHE A 554 12.14 -15.56 -33.45
N ASP A 555 11.21 -16.22 -34.15
CA ASP A 555 9.99 -15.61 -34.65
C ASP A 555 8.88 -15.76 -33.58
N ILE A 556 8.73 -14.74 -32.75
CA ILE A 556 7.80 -14.74 -31.64
C ILE A 556 6.94 -13.48 -31.68
N THR A 557 5.66 -13.64 -31.36
CA THR A 557 4.71 -12.53 -31.20
C THR A 557 4.56 -12.18 -29.72
N VAL A 558 4.74 -10.90 -29.39
CA VAL A 558 4.45 -10.37 -28.05
C VAL A 558 2.93 -10.14 -27.95
N PRO A 559 2.24 -10.72 -26.96
CA PRO A 559 0.83 -10.47 -26.75
C PRO A 559 0.54 -8.97 -26.57
N PHE A 560 -0.50 -8.51 -27.27
CA PHE A 560 -0.98 -7.12 -27.18
C PHE A 560 -2.49 -7.09 -27.22
N ASP A 561 -3.10 -6.51 -26.21
CA ASP A 561 -4.53 -6.33 -26.09
C ASP A 561 -4.86 -4.84 -26.16
N PRO A 562 -5.56 -4.34 -27.20
CA PRO A 562 -5.97 -2.95 -27.31
C PRO A 562 -7.07 -2.61 -26.31
N GLY A 563 -7.29 -1.32 -26.06
CA GLY A 563 -8.38 -0.83 -25.20
C GLY A 563 -7.93 0.12 -24.09
N ARG A 564 -6.62 0.45 -24.01
CA ARG A 564 -6.17 1.56 -23.16
C ARG A 564 -6.65 2.87 -23.75
N MET A 565 -6.90 3.86 -22.89
CA MET A 565 -7.32 5.19 -23.28
C MET A 565 -6.35 6.24 -22.75
N ASP A 566 -6.42 7.44 -23.29
CA ASP A 566 -5.55 8.56 -22.93
C ASP A 566 -6.26 9.42 -21.87
N ALA A 567 -5.70 9.51 -20.66
CA ALA A 567 -6.22 10.37 -19.61
C ALA A 567 -6.04 11.86 -19.94
N LEU A 568 -6.92 12.69 -19.41
CA LEU A 568 -6.81 14.15 -19.47
C LEU A 568 -5.97 14.67 -18.29
N ALA A 569 -5.45 15.87 -18.40
CA ALA A 569 -4.71 16.52 -17.31
C ALA A 569 -5.58 16.68 -16.06
N GLU A 570 -6.86 17.02 -16.25
CA GLU A 570 -7.86 17.18 -15.17
C GLU A 570 -8.26 15.84 -14.51
N GLN A 571 -7.82 14.73 -15.06
CA GLN A 571 -8.02 13.37 -14.52
C GLN A 571 -6.78 12.86 -13.80
N THR A 572 -5.80 13.73 -13.56
CA THR A 572 -4.52 13.35 -12.91
C THR A 572 -4.35 14.17 -11.64
N ASP A 573 -4.47 13.52 -10.50
CA ASP A 573 -4.16 14.07 -9.17
C ASP A 573 -2.64 14.24 -9.06
N VAL A 574 -2.14 15.40 -9.52
CA VAL A 574 -0.70 15.66 -9.69
C VAL A 574 0.07 15.49 -8.39
N ASP A 575 -0.45 16.01 -7.28
CA ASP A 575 0.21 15.98 -5.98
C ASP A 575 0.35 14.54 -5.47
N SER A 576 -0.68 13.73 -5.64
CA SER A 576 -0.65 12.33 -5.22
C SER A 576 0.04 11.40 -6.24
N PHE A 577 0.36 11.91 -7.44
CA PHE A 577 1.14 11.18 -8.45
C PHE A 577 2.66 11.29 -8.23
N GLU A 578 3.13 12.34 -7.56
CA GLU A 578 4.56 12.54 -7.28
C GLU A 578 5.20 11.34 -6.56
N PRO A 579 4.57 10.69 -5.55
CA PRO A 579 5.13 9.50 -4.91
C PRO A 579 5.32 8.28 -5.82
N LEU A 580 4.77 8.29 -7.03
CA LEU A 580 5.02 7.26 -8.04
C LEU A 580 6.35 7.44 -8.78
N GLU A 581 7.04 8.59 -8.62
CA GLU A 581 8.36 8.81 -9.21
C GLU A 581 9.37 7.79 -8.66
N PRO A 582 9.99 6.98 -9.51
CA PRO A 582 10.96 6.01 -9.03
C PRO A 582 12.21 6.70 -8.47
N VAL A 583 12.57 6.42 -7.22
CA VAL A 583 13.89 6.78 -6.67
C VAL A 583 14.99 5.88 -7.20
N ALA A 584 14.62 4.70 -7.67
CA ALA A 584 15.48 3.76 -8.39
C ALA A 584 14.65 2.90 -9.35
N ASP A 585 15.25 2.55 -10.47
CA ASP A 585 14.72 1.54 -11.38
C ASP A 585 15.87 0.67 -11.90
N GLY A 586 16.12 -0.44 -11.19
CA GLY A 586 17.18 -1.38 -11.54
C GLY A 586 17.03 -1.99 -12.94
N PHE A 587 15.79 -2.06 -13.47
CA PHE A 587 15.55 -2.55 -14.83
C PHE A 587 16.15 -1.64 -15.90
N ARG A 588 16.28 -0.33 -15.61
CA ARG A 588 16.91 0.68 -16.48
C ARG A 588 18.27 1.18 -15.98
N ASN A 589 18.84 0.56 -14.94
CA ASN A 589 20.06 1.04 -14.26
C ASN A 589 19.96 2.50 -13.77
N TYR A 590 18.77 2.93 -13.34
CA TYR A 590 18.56 4.25 -12.77
C TYR A 590 18.61 4.20 -11.24
N LEU A 591 19.32 5.16 -10.66
CA LEU A 591 19.37 5.43 -9.23
C LEU A 591 19.47 6.93 -9.03
N LYS A 592 18.49 7.53 -8.32
CA LYS A 592 18.53 8.94 -7.92
C LYS A 592 19.70 9.17 -6.98
N SER A 593 20.33 10.33 -7.06
CA SER A 593 21.48 10.65 -6.18
C SER A 593 21.05 10.67 -4.71
N GLN A 594 21.93 10.23 -3.82
CA GLN A 594 21.76 10.29 -2.35
C GLN A 594 20.65 9.42 -1.74
N VAL A 595 20.36 8.28 -2.35
CA VAL A 595 19.45 7.30 -1.75
C VAL A 595 20.20 6.43 -0.73
N PRO A 596 19.77 6.33 0.53
CA PRO A 596 20.49 5.58 1.57
C PRO A 596 20.36 4.06 1.46
N VAL A 597 19.41 3.58 0.65
CA VAL A 597 19.13 2.15 0.45
C VAL A 597 19.91 1.63 -0.77
N SER A 598 20.39 0.40 -0.72
CA SER A 598 21.16 -0.19 -1.83
C SER A 598 20.30 -0.39 -3.08
N ALA A 599 20.89 -0.21 -4.26
CA ALA A 599 20.20 -0.33 -5.53
C ALA A 599 19.57 -1.73 -5.75
N GLU A 600 20.22 -2.78 -5.27
CA GLU A 600 19.70 -4.15 -5.34
C GLU A 600 18.51 -4.39 -4.40
N ALA A 601 18.45 -3.74 -3.24
CA ALA A 601 17.27 -3.79 -2.38
C ALA A 601 16.09 -3.05 -3.01
N LEU A 602 16.33 -1.89 -3.62
CA LEU A 602 15.32 -1.13 -4.36
C LEU A 602 14.85 -1.86 -5.63
N LEU A 603 15.71 -2.71 -6.24
CA LEU A 603 15.28 -3.60 -7.32
C LEU A 603 14.24 -4.62 -6.84
N ILE A 604 14.47 -5.25 -5.68
CA ILE A 604 13.50 -6.21 -5.10
C ILE A 604 12.19 -5.50 -4.77
N ASP A 605 12.25 -4.32 -4.16
CA ASP A 605 11.07 -3.50 -3.85
C ASP A 605 10.27 -3.18 -5.12
N LYS A 606 10.93 -2.71 -6.17
CA LYS A 606 10.30 -2.43 -7.47
C LYS A 606 9.70 -3.68 -8.10
N ALA A 607 10.41 -4.80 -8.07
CA ALA A 607 9.91 -6.07 -8.61
C ALA A 607 8.66 -6.56 -7.84
N GLN A 608 8.65 -6.41 -6.51
CA GLN A 608 7.51 -6.76 -5.68
C GLN A 608 6.30 -5.86 -6.00
N LEU A 609 6.48 -4.54 -6.13
CA LEU A 609 5.41 -3.62 -6.54
C LEU A 609 4.86 -3.95 -7.94
N LEU A 610 5.69 -4.43 -8.85
CA LEU A 610 5.28 -4.95 -10.16
C LEU A 610 4.75 -6.39 -10.11
N THR A 611 4.56 -6.96 -8.93
CA THR A 611 4.07 -8.33 -8.74
C THR A 611 4.91 -9.42 -9.43
N LEU A 612 6.20 -9.15 -9.65
CA LEU A 612 7.11 -10.06 -10.32
C LEU A 612 7.65 -11.13 -9.37
N SER A 613 7.75 -12.34 -9.86
CA SER A 613 8.54 -13.40 -9.25
C SER A 613 10.05 -13.20 -9.50
N ALA A 614 10.90 -13.89 -8.75
CA ALA A 614 12.35 -13.79 -8.94
C ALA A 614 12.80 -14.21 -10.35
N PRO A 615 12.27 -15.28 -10.99
CA PRO A 615 12.54 -15.57 -12.39
C PRO A 615 12.11 -14.47 -13.36
N GLU A 616 10.90 -13.90 -13.21
CA GLU A 616 10.41 -12.82 -14.07
C GLU A 616 11.30 -11.56 -13.95
N MET A 617 11.67 -11.17 -12.73
CA MET A 617 12.62 -10.08 -12.49
C MET A 617 13.96 -10.36 -13.19
N THR A 618 14.47 -11.60 -13.08
CA THR A 618 15.77 -12.00 -13.63
C THR A 618 15.78 -11.89 -15.16
N VAL A 619 14.77 -12.43 -15.84
CA VAL A 619 14.72 -12.36 -17.31
C VAL A 619 14.52 -10.94 -17.82
N LEU A 620 13.73 -10.11 -17.09
CA LEU A 620 13.55 -8.71 -17.46
C LEU A 620 14.85 -7.92 -17.35
N ILE A 621 15.62 -8.10 -16.28
CA ILE A 621 16.94 -7.47 -16.16
C ILE A 621 17.83 -7.86 -17.32
N GLY A 622 18.01 -9.17 -17.57
CA GLY A 622 18.85 -9.65 -18.67
C GLY A 622 18.41 -9.11 -20.02
N GLY A 623 17.13 -9.14 -20.33
CA GLY A 623 16.60 -8.66 -21.61
C GLY A 623 16.70 -7.15 -21.77
N MET A 624 16.37 -6.37 -20.75
CA MET A 624 16.50 -4.90 -20.81
C MET A 624 17.95 -4.47 -21.08
N ARG A 625 18.95 -5.20 -20.55
CA ARG A 625 20.36 -4.97 -20.86
C ARG A 625 20.69 -5.30 -22.31
N MET A 626 20.20 -6.42 -22.83
CA MET A 626 20.42 -6.83 -24.22
C MET A 626 19.78 -5.87 -25.24
N LEU A 627 18.68 -5.23 -24.84
CA LEU A 627 17.97 -4.22 -25.63
C LEU A 627 18.55 -2.80 -25.47
N GLY A 628 19.59 -2.62 -24.67
CA GLY A 628 20.23 -1.32 -24.43
C GLY A 628 19.32 -0.30 -23.71
N ALA A 629 18.29 -0.76 -23.00
CA ALA A 629 17.31 0.08 -22.34
C ALA A 629 17.81 0.62 -20.99
N ASN A 630 19.00 1.21 -20.98
CA ASN A 630 19.63 1.80 -19.80
C ASN A 630 19.43 3.32 -19.74
N PHE A 631 19.30 3.84 -18.53
CA PHE A 631 19.27 5.28 -18.27
C PHE A 631 20.55 5.95 -18.79
N GLY A 632 20.40 7.09 -19.46
CA GLY A 632 21.52 7.85 -20.05
C GLY A 632 22.26 7.13 -21.19
N GLY A 633 21.69 6.08 -21.77
CA GLY A 633 22.31 5.29 -22.83
C GLY A 633 23.60 4.60 -22.37
N THR A 634 23.75 4.31 -21.09
CA THR A 634 24.95 3.66 -20.53
C THR A 634 25.05 2.19 -20.98
N ASN A 635 26.28 1.67 -21.04
CA ASN A 635 26.53 0.26 -21.39
C ASN A 635 26.73 -0.63 -20.14
N TYR A 636 26.27 -0.21 -18.97
CA TYR A 636 26.38 -1.02 -17.76
C TYR A 636 25.48 -2.25 -17.85
N GLY A 637 26.03 -3.42 -17.61
CA GLY A 637 25.31 -4.70 -17.71
C GLY A 637 25.08 -5.17 -19.16
N VAL A 638 25.48 -4.40 -20.17
CA VAL A 638 25.39 -4.80 -21.58
C VAL A 638 26.55 -5.74 -21.91
N PHE A 639 26.37 -7.02 -21.55
CA PHE A 639 27.41 -8.05 -21.70
C PHE A 639 27.30 -8.76 -23.05
N THR A 640 27.23 -8.01 -24.13
CA THR A 640 27.15 -8.56 -25.49
C THR A 640 27.78 -7.60 -26.48
N GLY A 641 28.27 -8.18 -27.62
CA GLY A 641 28.63 -7.42 -28.80
C GLY A 641 27.54 -7.41 -29.87
N LYS A 642 26.35 -7.98 -29.59
CA LYS A 642 25.21 -8.10 -30.51
C LYS A 642 24.15 -7.08 -30.15
N GLU A 643 24.25 -5.89 -30.70
CA GLU A 643 23.26 -4.84 -30.45
C GLU A 643 21.86 -5.23 -30.94
N ASN A 644 20.83 -4.74 -30.30
CA ASN A 644 19.41 -4.93 -30.66
C ASN A 644 19.01 -6.41 -30.80
N THR A 645 19.62 -7.30 -30.03
CA THR A 645 19.41 -8.76 -30.12
C THR A 645 19.00 -9.29 -28.74
N LEU A 646 17.82 -9.88 -28.66
CA LEU A 646 17.32 -10.47 -27.42
C LEU A 646 17.94 -11.85 -27.21
N SER A 647 19.19 -11.88 -26.73
CA SER A 647 19.94 -13.10 -26.43
C SER A 647 20.14 -13.28 -24.94
N ASN A 648 20.50 -14.48 -24.48
CA ASN A 648 20.85 -14.78 -23.11
C ASN A 648 22.32 -14.42 -22.75
N ASP A 649 22.99 -13.64 -23.57
CA ASP A 649 24.42 -13.28 -23.44
C ASP A 649 24.68 -12.59 -22.07
N PHE A 650 23.69 -11.86 -21.49
CA PHE A 650 23.82 -11.28 -20.15
C PHE A 650 24.22 -12.34 -19.13
N PHE A 651 23.52 -13.46 -19.09
CA PHE A 651 23.76 -14.53 -18.11
C PHE A 651 25.03 -15.32 -18.44
N VAL A 652 25.23 -15.62 -19.70
CA VAL A 652 26.43 -16.33 -20.16
C VAL A 652 27.70 -15.58 -19.77
N ASN A 653 27.76 -14.28 -20.06
CA ASN A 653 28.94 -13.45 -19.80
C ASN A 653 29.06 -13.00 -18.34
N LEU A 654 27.95 -12.85 -17.62
CA LEU A 654 27.97 -12.59 -16.17
C LEU A 654 28.62 -13.74 -15.39
N LEU A 655 28.35 -14.98 -15.80
CA LEU A 655 28.82 -16.19 -15.12
C LEU A 655 30.14 -16.72 -15.70
N ASP A 656 30.73 -16.06 -16.72
CA ASP A 656 31.98 -16.44 -17.34
C ASP A 656 33.14 -16.28 -16.33
N MET A 657 33.75 -17.40 -15.97
CA MET A 657 34.91 -17.42 -15.08
C MET A 657 36.21 -16.89 -15.75
N GLY A 658 36.21 -16.66 -17.04
CA GLY A 658 37.27 -15.94 -17.76
C GLY A 658 37.31 -14.44 -17.46
N VAL A 659 36.28 -13.92 -16.78
CA VAL A 659 36.21 -12.51 -16.41
C VAL A 659 36.49 -12.32 -14.90
N GLU A 660 37.37 -11.38 -14.59
CA GLU A 660 37.63 -10.91 -13.22
C GLU A 660 36.98 -9.55 -12.99
N TRP A 661 36.09 -9.46 -12.01
CA TRP A 661 35.41 -8.21 -11.66
C TRP A 661 36.20 -7.41 -10.63
N LYS A 662 36.41 -6.11 -10.90
CA LYS A 662 37.09 -5.17 -10.00
C LYS A 662 36.20 -3.96 -9.72
N LYS A 663 36.11 -3.54 -8.46
CA LYS A 663 35.38 -2.34 -8.09
C LYS A 663 36.13 -1.09 -8.59
N SER A 664 35.41 -0.17 -9.24
CA SER A 664 35.91 1.09 -9.79
C SER A 664 34.94 2.23 -9.46
N GLY A 665 35.11 2.85 -8.28
CA GLY A 665 34.14 3.82 -7.76
C GLY A 665 32.78 3.14 -7.44
N ASP A 666 31.72 3.63 -8.03
CA ASP A 666 30.34 3.13 -7.84
C ASP A 666 29.95 2.01 -8.83
N ILE A 667 30.82 1.68 -9.76
CA ILE A 667 30.64 0.62 -10.75
C ILE A 667 31.67 -0.49 -10.60
N TYR A 668 31.53 -1.52 -11.41
CA TYR A 668 32.45 -2.63 -11.53
C TYR A 668 32.93 -2.75 -12.98
N GLU A 669 34.19 -3.11 -13.12
CA GLU A 669 34.83 -3.37 -14.41
C GLU A 669 35.26 -4.82 -14.48
N GLY A 670 34.85 -5.52 -15.55
CA GLY A 670 35.21 -6.89 -15.84
C GLY A 670 36.42 -6.95 -16.78
N TYR A 671 37.44 -7.65 -16.36
CA TYR A 671 38.69 -7.84 -17.09
C TYR A 671 38.86 -9.30 -17.53
N ASP A 672 39.28 -9.51 -18.74
CA ASP A 672 39.72 -10.81 -19.20
C ASP A 672 40.95 -11.28 -18.39
N ARG A 673 40.89 -12.49 -17.81
CA ARG A 673 41.90 -12.99 -16.88
C ARG A 673 43.25 -13.30 -17.59
N GLU A 674 43.23 -13.61 -18.89
CA GLU A 674 44.44 -13.95 -19.66
C GLU A 674 45.13 -12.69 -20.21
N THR A 675 44.33 -11.79 -20.79
CA THR A 675 44.85 -10.61 -21.49
C THR A 675 44.90 -9.37 -20.59
N ASN A 676 44.14 -9.36 -19.47
CA ASN A 676 43.87 -8.21 -18.60
C ASN A 676 43.26 -7.02 -19.35
N GLU A 677 42.60 -7.28 -20.48
CA GLU A 677 41.83 -6.26 -21.19
C GLU A 677 40.46 -6.08 -20.57
N LYS A 678 39.97 -4.83 -20.54
CA LYS A 678 38.63 -4.52 -20.07
C LYS A 678 37.59 -4.99 -21.06
N LYS A 679 36.70 -5.90 -20.65
CA LYS A 679 35.59 -6.44 -21.45
C LYS A 679 34.27 -5.77 -21.16
N TRP A 680 33.91 -5.62 -19.86
CA TRP A 680 32.57 -5.24 -19.44
C TRP A 680 32.57 -4.15 -18.35
N ARG A 681 31.44 -3.49 -18.20
CA ARG A 681 31.11 -2.63 -17.05
C ARG A 681 29.79 -3.05 -16.47
N ALA A 682 29.64 -2.95 -15.16
CA ALA A 682 28.43 -3.37 -14.45
C ALA A 682 28.13 -2.46 -13.27
N THR A 683 26.87 -2.41 -12.86
CA THR A 683 26.42 -1.87 -11.58
C THR A 683 26.29 -2.97 -10.54
N ARG A 684 25.97 -2.60 -9.30
CA ARG A 684 25.59 -3.58 -8.26
C ARG A 684 24.38 -4.41 -8.65
N VAL A 685 23.40 -3.77 -9.32
CA VAL A 685 22.18 -4.43 -9.83
C VAL A 685 22.50 -5.53 -10.84
N ASP A 686 23.51 -5.34 -11.67
CA ASP A 686 23.91 -6.36 -12.65
C ASP A 686 24.63 -7.54 -11.96
N LEU A 687 25.58 -7.24 -11.07
CA LEU A 687 26.42 -8.27 -10.45
C LEU A 687 25.72 -9.07 -9.35
N VAL A 688 24.62 -8.57 -8.78
CA VAL A 688 23.88 -9.31 -7.75
C VAL A 688 23.33 -10.63 -8.27
N PHE A 689 23.03 -10.73 -9.57
CA PHE A 689 22.59 -11.98 -10.22
C PHE A 689 23.68 -13.04 -10.33
N GLY A 690 24.95 -12.65 -10.20
CA GLY A 690 26.07 -13.59 -10.09
C GLY A 690 26.53 -13.84 -8.65
N SER A 691 26.18 -12.98 -7.70
CA SER A 691 26.69 -13.03 -6.32
C SER A 691 25.68 -13.55 -5.29
N ASN A 692 24.40 -13.16 -5.39
CA ASN A 692 23.35 -13.69 -4.51
C ASN A 692 23.03 -15.14 -4.91
N ALA A 693 23.04 -16.07 -3.96
CA ALA A 693 22.91 -17.50 -4.23
C ALA A 693 21.58 -17.87 -4.93
N VAL A 694 20.47 -17.24 -4.54
CA VAL A 694 19.15 -17.50 -5.15
C VAL A 694 19.10 -16.95 -6.57
N LEU A 695 19.49 -15.70 -6.76
CA LEU A 695 19.50 -15.05 -8.09
C LEU A 695 20.49 -15.72 -9.04
N ARG A 696 21.66 -16.14 -8.54
CA ARG A 696 22.64 -16.89 -9.35
C ARG A 696 22.09 -18.24 -9.79
N ALA A 697 21.42 -18.99 -8.92
CA ALA A 697 20.80 -20.25 -9.31
C ALA A 697 19.79 -20.09 -10.45
N ILE A 698 19.05 -18.98 -10.47
CA ILE A 698 18.13 -18.63 -11.57
C ILE A 698 18.92 -18.19 -12.82
N ALA A 699 19.96 -17.36 -12.64
CA ALA A 699 20.82 -16.91 -13.73
C ALA A 699 21.53 -18.09 -14.44
N GLU A 700 21.95 -19.12 -13.70
CA GLU A 700 22.56 -20.35 -14.23
C GLU A 700 21.59 -21.10 -15.17
N VAL A 701 20.27 -21.09 -14.89
CA VAL A 701 19.28 -21.67 -15.80
C VAL A 701 19.31 -20.95 -17.15
N TYR A 702 19.29 -19.62 -17.14
CA TYR A 702 19.28 -18.83 -18.37
C TYR A 702 20.65 -18.70 -19.04
N GLY A 703 21.75 -18.93 -18.33
CA GLY A 703 23.10 -18.99 -18.86
C GLY A 703 23.48 -20.34 -19.53
N SER A 704 22.63 -21.35 -19.42
CA SER A 704 22.86 -22.68 -19.99
C SER A 704 22.79 -22.65 -21.53
N ALA A 705 23.52 -23.55 -22.19
CA ALA A 705 23.66 -23.56 -23.65
C ALA A 705 22.35 -23.83 -24.43
N ASP A 706 21.39 -24.47 -23.79
CA ASP A 706 20.04 -24.78 -24.29
C ASP A 706 18.95 -23.79 -23.88
N ALA A 707 19.32 -22.72 -23.19
CA ALA A 707 18.35 -21.79 -22.57
C ALA A 707 17.91 -20.62 -23.44
N GLN A 708 18.44 -20.43 -24.63
CA GLN A 708 18.17 -19.24 -25.46
C GLN A 708 16.69 -19.07 -25.78
N GLU A 709 16.02 -20.12 -26.26
CA GLU A 709 14.59 -20.07 -26.58
C GLU A 709 13.73 -19.87 -25.32
N LYS A 710 14.09 -20.57 -24.23
CA LYS A 710 13.41 -20.39 -22.93
C LYS A 710 13.52 -18.95 -22.43
N PHE A 711 14.72 -18.36 -22.48
CA PHE A 711 14.95 -16.98 -22.09
C PHE A 711 14.06 -16.00 -22.86
N VAL A 712 14.02 -16.13 -24.20
CA VAL A 712 13.19 -15.24 -25.05
C VAL A 712 11.70 -15.39 -24.70
N LYS A 713 11.21 -16.62 -24.53
CA LYS A 713 9.81 -16.87 -24.17
C LYS A 713 9.45 -16.31 -22.79
N ASP A 714 10.29 -16.56 -21.81
CA ASP A 714 10.06 -16.11 -20.42
C ASP A 714 10.17 -14.56 -20.33
N PHE A 715 11.10 -13.94 -21.08
CA PHE A 715 11.17 -12.50 -21.17
C PHE A 715 9.90 -11.90 -21.79
N VAL A 716 9.42 -12.45 -22.89
CA VAL A 716 8.19 -11.99 -23.56
C VAL A 716 6.99 -12.12 -22.63
N ALA A 717 6.88 -13.22 -21.90
CA ALA A 717 5.79 -13.43 -20.94
C ALA A 717 5.85 -12.40 -19.78
N ALA A 718 7.03 -12.18 -19.20
CA ALA A 718 7.23 -11.19 -18.14
C ALA A 718 7.02 -9.75 -18.64
N TRP A 719 7.46 -9.42 -19.85
CA TRP A 719 7.20 -8.15 -20.52
C TRP A 719 5.70 -7.90 -20.69
N ALA A 720 4.98 -8.86 -21.29
CA ALA A 720 3.54 -8.76 -21.49
C ALA A 720 2.78 -8.60 -20.18
N LYS A 721 3.21 -9.30 -19.13
CA LYS A 721 2.66 -9.14 -17.77
C LYS A 721 2.79 -7.68 -17.31
N VAL A 722 3.98 -7.08 -17.36
CA VAL A 722 4.18 -5.69 -16.90
C VAL A 722 3.36 -4.71 -17.75
N MET A 723 3.28 -4.90 -19.05
CA MET A 723 2.47 -4.03 -19.93
C MET A 723 0.97 -4.09 -19.64
N ASN A 724 0.48 -5.16 -18.98
CA ASN A 724 -0.94 -5.39 -18.74
C ASN A 724 -1.34 -5.35 -17.24
N LEU A 725 -0.45 -4.95 -16.32
CA LEU A 725 -0.74 -4.97 -14.88
C LEU A 725 -1.96 -4.11 -14.48
N ASP A 726 -2.25 -3.07 -15.22
CA ASP A 726 -3.36 -2.15 -15.00
C ASP A 726 -4.61 -2.44 -15.88
N ARG A 727 -4.62 -3.59 -16.60
CA ARG A 727 -5.71 -4.00 -17.49
C ARG A 727 -6.69 -4.94 -16.77
N TYR A 728 -7.55 -4.36 -15.94
CA TYR A 728 -8.57 -5.09 -15.16
C TYR A 728 -9.77 -5.55 -16.00
N ASP A 729 -9.85 -5.13 -17.24
CA ASP A 729 -10.84 -5.54 -18.22
C ASP A 729 -10.48 -6.86 -18.93
N LEU A 730 -9.24 -7.34 -18.77
CA LEU A 730 -8.76 -8.61 -19.32
C LEU A 730 -8.85 -9.78 -18.34
N ALA A 731 -9.24 -9.53 -17.09
CA ALA A 731 -9.27 -10.53 -16.01
C ALA A 731 -10.57 -11.36 -15.99
#